data_32c6f9fa3386ea59332d9c1bb29fc39d
#
_entry.id   32c6f9fa3386ea59332d9c1bb29fc39d
#
_cell.length_a   1.000
_cell.length_b   1.000
_cell.length_c   1.000
_cell.angle_alpha   90.00
_cell.angle_beta   90.00
_cell.angle_gamma   90.00
#
_symmetry.space_group_name_H-M   'P 1'
#
loop_
_entity.id
_entity.type
_entity.pdbx_description
1 polymer ?
#
loop_
_entity_poly.entity_id
_entity_poly.type
_entity_poly.pdbx_seq_one_letter_code
_entity_poly.pdbx_strand_id
1 'polypeptide(L)'
;MSGSAAKYSPMLEQYFGMKNKHPEAILLSRVGDFYEAYGEDAETIARALQIALTSKEAGAGRRVAMAGVPHHALAQYLARLVAQRFIVALAEQLEVPQPNKLVRRDVVRLVTPGTLIEEQLLDGKQNNYLAAIAAIEGTFALAYADVSTGFCAATALSGEESYEELLAELGRVGPSEIVADLPADVRATMATAIESLGARLASPPLGLVESDPREVLDGFSHDESLAIARALEALASFVKRTGVANVLRRAHDAHAALKRPELYRRQTFLALDPSTRKHLELTRSQGQNPRATLLATLDRCATSMGSRMLARWISAPLVDRPMLAARQDAVAVLLEEHARREALRELLKGTFDLERIAQKVRFRRALPRDLASLRRTLEGLDPLRRIAPPALVPLIERIADFAELYEDLQRTLVDEPPAQLGDGGVIRPGVDAELAECVNLRTDGRSKLSELEERERARTGIKTLRIKYASAFGYAIEVGRSHAGTVPADYVRKQTLTNGERYVTPELKELELAISTAQSRQERLEQTLFDGLVERVAARTDDLLRAAEAIAEIDVLAALALCAAERGYVRPAFVDESTLAIEEGRHPVMEAILQTSFVPNDLALRDDAHRFILLTGPNMGGKSTYLRQAGLLTIMAQIGSFVPAKAMTLGPVDRIFTRIGAGDDLSSGQSTFYMEMAEAANILRRSTHRSLLLIDEVGRGTGTLDGLSIAQAICEFLLGQERRSP
;
A
#
# COMPACT_ATOMS: atom_id res chain seq x y z
N MET A 1 16.32 19.25 -49.49
CA MET A 1 17.29 18.18 -49.22
C MET A 1 16.74 17.37 -48.05
N SER A 2 16.13 16.25 -48.36
CA SER A 2 15.59 15.35 -47.34
C SER A 2 16.73 14.57 -46.68
N GLY A 3 17.07 14.95 -45.46
CA GLY A 3 18.05 14.22 -44.67
C GLY A 3 17.47 12.81 -44.37
N SER A 4 18.09 11.78 -44.92
CA SER A 4 17.87 10.38 -44.56
C SER A 4 18.05 10.23 -43.04
N ALA A 5 16.95 10.05 -42.31
CA ALA A 5 17.00 9.71 -40.90
C ALA A 5 17.79 8.40 -40.79
N ALA A 6 18.97 8.43 -40.22
CA ALA A 6 19.81 7.26 -40.03
C ALA A 6 19.07 6.25 -39.17
N LYS A 7 18.74 5.10 -39.75
CA LYS A 7 18.02 4.00 -39.09
C LYS A 7 18.78 3.48 -37.89
N TYR A 8 18.14 3.43 -36.74
CA TYR A 8 18.59 2.66 -35.57
C TYR A 8 18.63 1.16 -35.91
N SER A 9 19.33 0.38 -35.07
CA SER A 9 19.17 -1.08 -35.11
C SER A 9 17.71 -1.46 -34.86
N PRO A 10 17.19 -2.56 -35.42
CA PRO A 10 15.76 -2.92 -35.28
C PRO A 10 15.27 -2.99 -33.81
N MET A 11 16.14 -3.37 -32.90
CA MET A 11 15.83 -3.41 -31.46
C MET A 11 15.68 -2.00 -30.88
N LEU A 12 16.55 -1.06 -31.24
CA LEU A 12 16.47 0.33 -30.79
C LEU A 12 15.32 1.09 -31.45
N GLU A 13 14.96 0.78 -32.71
CA GLU A 13 13.74 1.31 -33.35
C GLU A 13 12.51 0.88 -32.57
N GLN A 14 12.42 -0.38 -32.13
CA GLN A 14 11.34 -0.88 -31.28
C GLN A 14 11.31 -0.15 -29.93
N TYR A 15 12.48 0.02 -29.29
CA TYR A 15 12.60 0.74 -28.02
C TYR A 15 12.09 2.18 -28.11
N PHE A 16 12.60 2.97 -29.06
CA PHE A 16 12.18 4.37 -29.23
C PHE A 16 10.74 4.48 -29.71
N GLY A 17 10.23 3.49 -30.46
CA GLY A 17 8.80 3.40 -30.79
C GLY A 17 7.91 3.25 -29.57
N MET A 18 8.32 2.45 -28.58
CA MET A 18 7.63 2.33 -27.28
C MET A 18 7.80 3.60 -26.44
N LYS A 19 9.02 4.17 -26.39
CA LYS A 19 9.29 5.42 -25.65
C LYS A 19 8.42 6.58 -26.13
N ASN A 20 8.21 6.73 -27.43
CA ASN A 20 7.36 7.77 -27.99
C ASN A 20 5.88 7.65 -27.59
N LYS A 21 5.43 6.46 -27.21
CA LYS A 21 4.06 6.26 -26.66
C LYS A 21 3.97 6.62 -25.16
N HIS A 22 5.09 6.63 -24.45
CA HIS A 22 5.18 6.90 -23.02
C HIS A 22 6.33 7.89 -22.74
N PRO A 23 6.27 9.12 -23.27
CA PRO A 23 7.37 10.08 -23.20
C PRO A 23 7.69 10.49 -21.75
N GLU A 24 6.70 10.49 -20.87
CA GLU A 24 6.81 10.84 -19.46
C GLU A 24 7.42 9.76 -18.57
N ALA A 25 7.52 8.52 -19.07
CA ALA A 25 7.98 7.37 -18.28
C ALA A 25 9.41 6.97 -18.66
N ILE A 26 10.23 6.59 -17.71
CA ILE A 26 11.50 5.90 -17.94
C ILE A 26 11.20 4.51 -18.49
N LEU A 27 11.65 4.21 -19.69
CA LEU A 27 11.44 2.91 -20.31
C LEU A 27 12.54 1.92 -19.94
N LEU A 28 12.16 0.84 -19.25
CA LEU A 28 13.00 -0.31 -18.97
C LEU A 28 12.55 -1.49 -19.84
N SER A 29 13.38 -1.90 -20.78
CA SER A 29 13.06 -2.99 -21.71
C SER A 29 13.84 -4.25 -21.39
N ARG A 30 13.17 -5.39 -21.29
CA ARG A 30 13.80 -6.67 -21.00
C ARG A 30 14.66 -7.16 -22.16
N VAL A 31 15.95 -7.41 -21.86
CA VAL A 31 16.94 -7.96 -22.80
C VAL A 31 17.70 -9.05 -22.07
N GLY A 32 17.33 -10.30 -22.27
CA GLY A 32 17.89 -11.43 -21.54
C GLY A 32 17.64 -11.31 -20.02
N ASP A 33 18.70 -11.33 -19.23
CA ASP A 33 18.66 -11.27 -17.78
C ASP A 33 18.69 -9.83 -17.22
N PHE A 34 18.58 -8.81 -18.09
CA PHE A 34 18.60 -7.40 -17.71
C PHE A 34 17.36 -6.67 -18.18
N TYR A 35 17.03 -5.58 -17.48
CA TYR A 35 16.22 -4.49 -17.98
C TYR A 35 17.13 -3.34 -18.36
N GLU A 36 17.12 -2.98 -19.64
CA GLU A 36 17.98 -1.98 -20.22
C GLU A 36 17.18 -0.72 -20.59
N ALA A 37 17.76 0.45 -20.32
CA ALA A 37 17.30 1.75 -20.78
C ALA A 37 18.34 2.35 -21.74
N TYR A 38 17.87 3.20 -22.67
CA TYR A 38 18.69 3.80 -23.69
C TYR A 38 18.46 5.31 -23.80
N GLY A 39 19.48 6.06 -24.28
CA GLY A 39 19.39 7.51 -24.47
C GLY A 39 19.25 8.26 -23.14
N GLU A 40 18.34 9.24 -23.09
CA GLU A 40 18.09 10.07 -21.92
C GLU A 40 17.61 9.26 -20.70
N ASP A 41 16.83 8.20 -20.93
CA ASP A 41 16.40 7.32 -19.85
C ASP A 41 17.58 6.61 -19.19
N ALA A 42 18.59 6.20 -19.97
CA ALA A 42 19.79 5.57 -19.44
C ALA A 42 20.61 6.54 -18.57
N GLU A 43 20.75 7.79 -19.00
CA GLU A 43 21.43 8.84 -18.23
C GLU A 43 20.69 9.14 -16.93
N THR A 44 19.36 9.18 -17.00
CA THR A 44 18.50 9.43 -15.85
C THR A 44 18.61 8.32 -14.82
N ILE A 45 18.48 7.03 -15.23
CA ILE A 45 18.59 5.91 -14.28
C ILE A 45 20.01 5.75 -13.74
N ALA A 46 21.04 6.00 -14.54
CA ALA A 46 22.43 5.95 -14.10
C ALA A 46 22.68 6.93 -12.95
N ARG A 47 22.15 8.16 -13.06
CA ARG A 47 22.24 9.21 -12.04
C ARG A 47 21.38 8.89 -10.82
N ALA A 48 20.10 8.54 -11.02
CA ALA A 48 19.15 8.30 -9.95
C ALA A 48 19.49 7.07 -9.11
N LEU A 49 20.01 6.03 -9.74
CA LEU A 49 20.34 4.75 -9.10
C LEU A 49 21.82 4.60 -8.73
N GLN A 50 22.69 5.53 -9.20
CA GLN A 50 24.15 5.47 -9.04
C GLN A 50 24.73 4.16 -9.62
N ILE A 51 24.29 3.81 -10.85
CA ILE A 51 24.79 2.64 -11.60
C ILE A 51 25.63 3.08 -12.80
N ALA A 52 26.39 2.14 -13.38
CA ALA A 52 27.27 2.43 -14.49
C ALA A 52 26.48 2.84 -15.75
N LEU A 53 26.89 3.97 -16.33
CA LEU A 53 26.46 4.39 -17.67
C LEU A 53 27.45 3.82 -18.71
N THR A 54 26.92 3.07 -19.66
CA THR A 54 27.67 2.48 -20.75
C THR A 54 27.12 2.95 -22.09
N SER A 55 27.51 2.34 -23.19
CA SER A 55 26.97 2.66 -24.52
C SER A 55 26.82 1.41 -25.37
N LYS A 56 25.78 1.36 -26.19
CA LYS A 56 25.46 0.27 -27.12
C LYS A 56 25.56 0.78 -28.56
N GLU A 57 26.02 -0.05 -29.47
CA GLU A 57 26.04 0.28 -30.89
C GLU A 57 24.62 0.39 -31.43
N ALA A 58 24.32 1.52 -32.07
CA ALA A 58 22.96 1.88 -32.51
C ALA A 58 22.72 1.67 -34.01
N GLY A 59 23.76 1.21 -34.74
CA GLY A 59 23.78 1.13 -36.20
C GLY A 59 24.52 2.30 -36.85
N ALA A 60 25.07 2.07 -38.04
CA ALA A 60 25.83 3.06 -38.82
C ALA A 60 26.99 3.74 -38.04
N GLY A 61 27.67 3.00 -37.13
CA GLY A 61 28.78 3.52 -36.33
C GLY A 61 28.39 4.47 -35.21
N ARG A 62 27.12 4.65 -34.91
CA ARG A 62 26.63 5.46 -33.78
C ARG A 62 26.55 4.63 -32.51
N ARG A 63 26.76 5.31 -31.37
CA ARG A 63 26.56 4.73 -30.05
C ARG A 63 25.48 5.52 -29.29
N VAL A 64 24.65 4.81 -28.56
CA VAL A 64 23.58 5.38 -27.68
C VAL A 64 23.93 5.03 -26.25
N ALA A 65 23.74 5.98 -25.34
CA ALA A 65 23.88 5.74 -23.90
C ALA A 65 23.00 4.56 -23.47
N MET A 66 23.51 3.69 -22.62
CA MET A 66 22.84 2.51 -22.09
C MET A 66 23.15 2.34 -20.62
N ALA A 67 22.12 2.06 -19.83
CA ALA A 67 22.27 1.59 -18.46
C ALA A 67 21.25 0.46 -18.22
N GLY A 68 21.56 -0.47 -17.33
CA GLY A 68 20.67 -1.59 -17.10
C GLY A 68 20.76 -2.12 -15.68
N VAL A 69 19.67 -2.78 -15.25
CA VAL A 69 19.55 -3.42 -13.95
C VAL A 69 19.24 -4.90 -14.13
N PRO A 70 19.79 -5.79 -13.28
CA PRO A 70 19.50 -7.22 -13.36
C PRO A 70 18.03 -7.51 -13.11
N HIS A 71 17.42 -8.43 -13.86
CA HIS A 71 16.03 -8.81 -13.74
C HIS A 71 15.64 -9.23 -12.31
N HIS A 72 16.47 -10.07 -11.67
CA HIS A 72 16.20 -10.55 -10.32
C HIS A 72 16.24 -9.44 -9.24
N ALA A 73 16.88 -8.30 -9.52
CA ALA A 73 17.00 -7.17 -8.62
C ALA A 73 16.06 -6.00 -8.98
N LEU A 74 15.25 -6.14 -10.04
CA LEU A 74 14.39 -5.07 -10.58
C LEU A 74 13.57 -4.37 -9.50
N ALA A 75 12.95 -5.11 -8.57
CA ALA A 75 12.10 -4.56 -7.54
C ALA A 75 12.81 -3.51 -6.67
N GLN A 76 14.07 -3.75 -6.27
CA GLN A 76 14.85 -2.81 -5.46
C GLN A 76 15.14 -1.51 -6.22
N TYR A 77 15.44 -1.60 -7.51
CA TYR A 77 15.69 -0.42 -8.35
C TYR A 77 14.41 0.35 -8.64
N LEU A 78 13.28 -0.34 -8.88
CA LEU A 78 11.97 0.28 -9.02
C LEU A 78 11.60 1.07 -7.76
N ALA A 79 11.79 0.49 -6.57
CA ALA A 79 11.54 1.18 -5.31
C ALA A 79 12.26 2.53 -5.24
N ARG A 80 13.55 2.56 -5.62
CA ARG A 80 14.37 3.78 -5.61
C ARG A 80 13.94 4.81 -6.65
N LEU A 81 13.49 4.38 -7.84
CA LEU A 81 12.99 5.27 -8.88
C LEU A 81 11.63 5.87 -8.50
N VAL A 82 10.72 5.03 -8.01
CA VAL A 82 9.38 5.48 -7.61
C VAL A 82 9.44 6.39 -6.38
N ALA A 83 10.32 6.11 -5.41
CA ALA A 83 10.56 7.01 -4.28
C ALA A 83 11.05 8.40 -4.71
N GLN A 84 11.73 8.51 -5.85
CA GLN A 84 12.10 9.78 -6.50
C GLN A 84 11.00 10.31 -7.43
N ARG A 85 9.78 9.74 -7.40
CA ARG A 85 8.59 10.12 -8.18
C ARG A 85 8.69 9.91 -9.69
N PHE A 86 9.61 9.07 -10.16
CA PHE A 86 9.64 8.67 -11.56
C PHE A 86 8.51 7.70 -11.88
N ILE A 87 7.95 7.81 -13.09
CA ILE A 87 7.15 6.76 -13.70
C ILE A 87 8.10 5.83 -14.44
N VAL A 88 7.87 4.53 -14.32
CA VAL A 88 8.67 3.52 -15.03
C VAL A 88 7.77 2.66 -15.91
N ALA A 89 8.05 2.65 -17.21
CA ALA A 89 7.42 1.76 -18.18
C ALA A 89 8.22 0.46 -18.28
N LEU A 90 7.58 -0.66 -17.98
CA LEU A 90 8.20 -1.99 -18.10
C LEU A 90 7.78 -2.63 -19.43
N ALA A 91 8.74 -2.92 -20.28
CA ALA A 91 8.52 -3.63 -21.54
C ALA A 91 9.04 -5.06 -21.45
N GLU A 92 8.15 -6.02 -21.75
CA GLU A 92 8.44 -7.45 -21.74
C GLU A 92 8.53 -8.05 -23.12
N GLN A 93 9.16 -9.22 -23.22
CA GLN A 93 9.20 -10.03 -24.40
C GLN A 93 7.85 -10.76 -24.54
N LEU A 94 7.16 -10.58 -25.67
CA LEU A 94 5.85 -11.18 -25.92
C LEU A 94 5.91 -12.55 -26.58
N GLU A 95 7.10 -12.99 -26.97
CA GLU A 95 7.35 -14.27 -27.62
C GLU A 95 8.67 -14.88 -27.15
N VAL A 96 8.77 -16.21 -27.25
CA VAL A 96 10.00 -16.93 -26.90
C VAL A 96 11.12 -16.55 -27.90
N PRO A 97 12.32 -16.19 -27.43
CA PRO A 97 13.44 -15.87 -28.31
C PRO A 97 13.76 -17.00 -29.30
N GLN A 98 13.85 -16.67 -30.58
CA GLN A 98 14.27 -17.58 -31.64
C GLN A 98 15.59 -17.10 -32.26
N PRO A 99 16.51 -17.98 -32.64
CA PRO A 99 17.73 -17.59 -33.30
C PRO A 99 17.46 -16.72 -34.54
N ASN A 100 18.16 -15.62 -34.69
CA ASN A 100 18.08 -14.67 -35.82
C ASN A 100 16.73 -13.97 -36.04
N LYS A 101 15.79 -14.01 -35.07
CA LYS A 101 14.53 -13.27 -35.13
C LYS A 101 14.48 -12.18 -34.07
N LEU A 102 14.06 -10.98 -34.44
CA LEU A 102 13.82 -9.90 -33.50
C LEU A 102 12.62 -10.27 -32.60
N VAL A 103 12.85 -10.37 -31.30
CA VAL A 103 11.82 -10.65 -30.32
C VAL A 103 10.93 -9.41 -30.18
N ARG A 104 9.62 -9.62 -30.34
CA ARG A 104 8.64 -8.55 -30.13
C ARG A 104 8.54 -8.19 -28.66
N ARG A 105 8.59 -6.89 -28.37
CA ARG A 105 8.44 -6.31 -27.01
C ARG A 105 7.34 -5.28 -27.03
N ASP A 106 6.63 -5.16 -25.92
CA ASP A 106 5.70 -4.07 -25.71
C ASP A 106 5.66 -3.68 -24.23
N VAL A 107 5.19 -2.46 -23.93
CA VAL A 107 4.99 -2.00 -22.57
C VAL A 107 3.81 -2.76 -21.96
N VAL A 108 4.09 -3.56 -20.94
CA VAL A 108 3.07 -4.36 -20.24
C VAL A 108 2.56 -3.66 -18.99
N ARG A 109 3.34 -2.71 -18.46
CA ARG A 109 3.01 -2.02 -17.21
C ARG A 109 3.67 -0.66 -17.10
N LEU A 110 2.93 0.30 -16.54
CA LEU A 110 3.44 1.55 -16.01
C LEU A 110 3.45 1.47 -14.49
N VAL A 111 4.61 1.61 -13.87
CA VAL A 111 4.77 1.66 -12.41
C VAL A 111 4.79 3.12 -12.01
N THR A 112 3.79 3.55 -11.24
CA THR A 112 3.63 4.93 -10.76
C THR A 112 3.52 4.95 -9.23
N PRO A 113 3.77 6.07 -8.55
CA PRO A 113 3.70 6.13 -7.09
C PRO A 113 2.39 5.66 -6.49
N GLY A 114 1.24 5.95 -7.14
CA GLY A 114 -0.09 5.58 -6.65
C GLY A 114 -0.57 4.18 -7.06
N THR A 115 0.14 3.47 -7.95
CA THR A 115 -0.30 2.17 -8.49
C THR A 115 0.62 1.00 -8.14
N LEU A 116 1.35 1.12 -7.04
CA LEU A 116 2.20 0.04 -6.52
C LEU A 116 1.34 -1.08 -5.95
N ILE A 117 1.71 -2.32 -6.28
CA ILE A 117 1.06 -3.54 -5.74
C ILE A 117 2.09 -4.56 -5.22
N GLU A 118 3.38 -4.36 -5.51
CA GLU A 118 4.45 -5.21 -5.04
C GLU A 118 4.74 -4.94 -3.56
N GLU A 119 4.66 -5.99 -2.73
CA GLU A 119 4.95 -5.90 -1.30
C GLU A 119 6.34 -5.33 -0.99
N GLN A 120 7.32 -5.63 -1.84
CA GLN A 120 8.70 -5.14 -1.68
C GLN A 120 8.83 -3.62 -1.86
N LEU A 121 7.84 -2.98 -2.52
CA LEU A 121 7.79 -1.55 -2.79
C LEU A 121 6.90 -0.78 -1.80
N LEU A 122 6.17 -1.48 -0.95
CA LEU A 122 5.17 -0.93 -0.05
C LEU A 122 5.55 -1.19 1.41
N ASP A 123 5.28 -0.21 2.27
CA ASP A 123 5.23 -0.46 3.70
C ASP A 123 3.97 -1.28 4.01
N GLY A 124 4.14 -2.42 4.69
CA GLY A 124 3.02 -3.29 5.06
C GLY A 124 1.96 -2.57 5.91
N LYS A 125 2.38 -1.66 6.76
CA LYS A 125 1.54 -0.97 7.75
C LYS A 125 0.95 0.35 7.25
N GLN A 126 1.32 0.81 6.05
CA GLN A 126 0.85 2.08 5.49
C GLN A 126 -0.02 1.84 4.25
N ASN A 127 -1.04 2.71 4.09
CA ASN A 127 -1.82 2.78 2.87
C ASN A 127 -1.04 3.56 1.79
N ASN A 128 -1.22 3.18 0.53
CA ASN A 128 -0.67 3.89 -0.62
C ASN A 128 -1.79 4.38 -1.54
N TYR A 129 -2.27 5.59 -1.30
CA TYR A 129 -3.42 6.10 -2.01
C TYR A 129 -3.08 6.71 -3.36
N LEU A 130 -3.85 6.31 -4.37
CA LEU A 130 -4.09 7.03 -5.62
C LEU A 130 -5.39 7.80 -5.46
N ALA A 131 -5.42 9.08 -5.78
CA ALA A 131 -6.63 9.89 -5.76
C ALA A 131 -6.99 10.37 -7.17
N ALA A 132 -8.28 10.64 -7.40
CA ALA A 132 -8.77 11.35 -8.57
C ALA A 132 -9.70 12.47 -8.14
N ILE A 133 -9.58 13.61 -8.81
CA ILE A 133 -10.39 14.81 -8.60
C ILE A 133 -11.14 15.12 -9.88
N ALA A 134 -12.43 15.41 -9.75
CA ALA A 134 -13.25 15.95 -10.81
C ALA A 134 -13.99 17.22 -10.34
N ALA A 135 -14.33 18.10 -11.26
CA ALA A 135 -15.12 19.28 -10.97
C ALA A 135 -16.29 19.40 -11.98
N ILE A 136 -17.50 19.61 -11.49
CA ILE A 136 -18.70 19.84 -12.25
C ILE A 136 -19.49 20.99 -11.63
N GLU A 137 -19.75 22.05 -12.38
CA GLU A 137 -20.58 23.20 -11.96
C GLU A 137 -20.28 23.76 -10.57
N GLY A 138 -18.98 23.85 -10.21
CA GLY A 138 -18.54 24.35 -8.91
C GLY A 138 -18.54 23.31 -7.78
N THR A 139 -18.97 22.09 -8.07
CA THR A 139 -18.87 20.95 -7.14
C THR A 139 -17.59 20.17 -7.43
N PHE A 140 -16.75 19.96 -6.42
CA PHE A 140 -15.61 19.07 -6.50
C PHE A 140 -15.97 17.68 -5.98
N ALA A 141 -15.42 16.66 -6.62
CA ALA A 141 -15.44 15.31 -6.10
C ALA A 141 -14.03 14.77 -5.93
N LEU A 142 -13.84 14.01 -4.88
CA LEU A 142 -12.62 13.28 -4.57
C LEU A 142 -12.95 11.80 -4.49
N ALA A 143 -12.32 10.99 -5.36
CA ALA A 143 -12.26 9.55 -5.24
C ALA A 143 -10.83 9.12 -4.95
N TYR A 144 -10.63 8.15 -4.05
CA TYR A 144 -9.30 7.63 -3.76
C TYR A 144 -9.32 6.14 -3.47
N ALA A 145 -8.24 5.46 -3.82
CA ALA A 145 -8.11 4.03 -3.62
C ALA A 145 -6.67 3.64 -3.27
N ASP A 146 -6.54 2.59 -2.48
CA ASP A 146 -5.30 1.84 -2.35
C ASP A 146 -5.37 0.62 -3.28
N VAL A 147 -4.67 0.69 -4.41
CA VAL A 147 -4.72 -0.35 -5.44
C VAL A 147 -4.20 -1.69 -4.92
N SER A 148 -3.30 -1.68 -3.92
CA SER A 148 -2.72 -2.89 -3.35
C SER A 148 -3.68 -3.66 -2.44
N THR A 149 -4.67 -2.98 -1.84
CA THR A 149 -5.66 -3.55 -0.92
C THR A 149 -7.06 -3.61 -1.52
N GLY A 150 -7.28 -2.88 -2.62
CA GLY A 150 -8.59 -2.74 -3.25
C GLY A 150 -9.51 -1.74 -2.55
N PHE A 151 -9.12 -1.12 -1.45
CA PHE A 151 -9.90 -0.09 -0.78
C PHE A 151 -10.21 1.07 -1.74
N CYS A 152 -11.45 1.53 -1.74
CA CYS A 152 -11.90 2.68 -2.53
C CYS A 152 -12.94 3.49 -1.75
N ALA A 153 -12.82 4.81 -1.78
CA ALA A 153 -13.79 5.70 -1.16
C ALA A 153 -13.98 6.97 -2.01
N ALA A 154 -15.15 7.61 -1.90
CA ALA A 154 -15.44 8.84 -2.63
C ALA A 154 -16.36 9.77 -1.85
N THR A 155 -16.23 11.07 -2.10
CA THR A 155 -17.07 12.13 -1.56
C THR A 155 -17.21 13.28 -2.55
N ALA A 156 -18.23 14.09 -2.37
CA ALA A 156 -18.40 15.36 -3.06
C ALA A 156 -18.39 16.53 -2.07
N LEU A 157 -17.91 17.65 -2.53
CA LEU A 157 -17.71 18.90 -1.80
C LEU A 157 -18.33 20.03 -2.63
N SER A 158 -19.36 20.66 -2.10
CA SER A 158 -20.15 21.70 -2.76
C SER A 158 -20.24 22.94 -1.87
N GLY A 159 -20.51 24.10 -2.49
CA GLY A 159 -20.60 25.39 -1.81
C GLY A 159 -19.34 26.26 -1.93
N GLU A 160 -19.36 27.42 -1.29
CA GLU A 160 -18.31 28.46 -1.43
C GLU A 160 -16.93 28.00 -0.94
N GLU A 161 -16.87 27.09 0.01
CA GLU A 161 -15.61 26.58 0.60
C GLU A 161 -15.18 25.23 0.01
N SER A 162 -15.80 24.76 -1.07
CA SER A 162 -15.54 23.43 -1.66
C SER A 162 -14.08 23.19 -2.06
N TYR A 163 -13.38 24.24 -2.50
CA TYR A 163 -11.97 24.17 -2.84
C TYR A 163 -11.06 23.94 -1.61
N GLU A 164 -11.25 24.71 -0.54
CA GLU A 164 -10.49 24.57 0.70
C GLU A 164 -10.80 23.24 1.39
N GLU A 165 -12.06 22.80 1.30
CA GLU A 165 -12.46 21.50 1.80
C GLU A 165 -11.79 20.35 1.03
N LEU A 166 -11.65 20.49 -0.28
CA LEU A 166 -10.91 19.54 -1.09
C LEU A 166 -9.43 19.46 -0.67
N LEU A 167 -8.78 20.60 -0.45
CA LEU A 167 -7.40 20.64 0.03
C LEU A 167 -7.25 19.98 1.41
N ALA A 168 -8.21 20.21 2.30
CA ALA A 168 -8.24 19.57 3.61
C ALA A 168 -8.40 18.04 3.51
N GLU A 169 -9.28 17.56 2.61
CA GLU A 169 -9.46 16.13 2.36
C GLU A 169 -8.24 15.50 1.70
N LEU A 170 -7.60 16.16 0.74
CA LEU A 170 -6.33 15.71 0.17
C LEU A 170 -5.23 15.59 1.25
N GLY A 171 -5.15 16.57 2.15
CA GLY A 171 -4.25 16.52 3.30
C GLY A 171 -4.56 15.38 4.28
N ARG A 172 -5.84 15.01 4.43
CA ARG A 172 -6.30 13.88 5.24
C ARG A 172 -5.92 12.55 4.61
N VAL A 173 -6.18 12.38 3.33
CA VAL A 173 -5.92 11.16 2.56
C VAL A 173 -4.41 10.97 2.36
N GLY A 174 -3.68 12.03 2.09
CA GLY A 174 -2.24 11.99 1.84
C GLY A 174 -1.87 11.13 0.64
N PRO A 175 -2.48 11.31 -0.55
CA PRO A 175 -2.26 10.45 -1.69
C PRO A 175 -0.82 10.59 -2.21
N SER A 176 -0.26 9.48 -2.69
CA SER A 176 1.05 9.48 -3.36
C SER A 176 0.98 10.03 -4.78
N GLU A 177 -0.20 9.93 -5.40
CA GLU A 177 -0.45 10.40 -6.77
C GLU A 177 -1.91 10.86 -6.92
N ILE A 178 -2.11 11.94 -7.69
CA ILE A 178 -3.42 12.55 -7.92
C ILE A 178 -3.66 12.67 -9.42
N VAL A 179 -4.78 12.14 -9.89
CA VAL A 179 -5.29 12.31 -11.26
C VAL A 179 -6.29 13.46 -11.24
N ALA A 180 -6.00 14.58 -11.91
CA ALA A 180 -6.86 15.75 -11.90
C ALA A 180 -7.58 15.91 -13.24
N ASP A 181 -8.89 15.62 -13.25
CA ASP A 181 -9.81 15.91 -14.35
C ASP A 181 -10.50 17.26 -14.07
N LEU A 182 -9.75 18.33 -14.29
CA LEU A 182 -10.09 19.71 -13.95
C LEU A 182 -9.84 20.63 -15.14
N PRO A 183 -10.57 21.75 -15.24
CA PRO A 183 -10.22 22.86 -16.14
C PRO A 183 -8.77 23.31 -15.96
N ALA A 184 -8.14 23.78 -17.03
CA ALA A 184 -6.69 24.06 -17.03
C ALA A 184 -6.28 25.15 -16.03
N ASP A 185 -7.10 26.15 -15.83
CA ASP A 185 -6.90 27.24 -14.86
C ASP A 185 -6.98 26.76 -13.41
N VAL A 186 -7.99 25.95 -13.07
CA VAL A 186 -8.16 25.34 -11.75
C VAL A 186 -7.01 24.38 -11.46
N ARG A 187 -6.62 23.58 -12.48
CA ARG A 187 -5.51 22.65 -12.36
C ARG A 187 -4.18 23.34 -12.10
N ALA A 188 -3.92 24.48 -12.75
CA ALA A 188 -2.70 25.26 -12.54
C ALA A 188 -2.64 25.81 -11.11
N THR A 189 -3.76 26.32 -10.59
CA THR A 189 -3.86 26.83 -9.21
C THR A 189 -3.64 25.71 -8.19
N MET A 190 -4.17 24.50 -8.43
CA MET A 190 -4.00 23.35 -7.53
C MET A 190 -2.62 22.73 -7.58
N ALA A 191 -1.85 22.88 -8.66
CA ALA A 191 -0.56 22.23 -8.83
C ALA A 191 0.39 22.53 -7.65
N THR A 192 0.52 23.80 -7.26
CA THR A 192 1.36 24.22 -6.13
C THR A 192 0.90 23.62 -4.81
N ALA A 193 -0.41 23.58 -4.57
CA ALA A 193 -0.96 22.98 -3.36
C ALA A 193 -0.73 21.46 -3.31
N ILE A 194 -0.87 20.77 -4.44
CA ILE A 194 -0.61 19.32 -4.56
C ILE A 194 0.87 19.02 -4.34
N GLU A 195 1.76 19.84 -4.88
CA GLU A 195 3.22 19.68 -4.65
C GLU A 195 3.57 19.83 -3.17
N SER A 196 2.95 20.77 -2.47
CA SER A 196 3.16 20.96 -1.03
C SER A 196 2.68 19.78 -0.18
N LEU A 197 1.68 19.03 -0.65
CA LEU A 197 1.22 17.79 -0.03
C LEU A 197 2.17 16.61 -0.29
N GLY A 198 3.17 16.79 -1.14
CA GLY A 198 4.10 15.73 -1.49
C GLY A 198 3.54 14.71 -2.47
N ALA A 199 2.40 14.97 -3.11
CA ALA A 199 1.80 14.11 -4.12
C ALA A 199 2.30 14.43 -5.54
N ARG A 200 2.22 13.44 -6.42
CA ARG A 200 2.47 13.63 -7.86
C ARG A 200 1.17 13.96 -8.58
N LEU A 201 1.15 15.04 -9.35
CA LEU A 201 0.02 15.37 -10.21
C LEU A 201 0.14 14.64 -11.55
N ALA A 202 -0.85 13.83 -11.88
CA ALA A 202 -0.98 13.11 -13.15
C ALA A 202 -2.09 13.71 -14.04
N SER A 203 -1.95 13.53 -15.36
CA SER A 203 -3.02 13.88 -16.29
C SER A 203 -4.07 12.76 -16.36
N PRO A 204 -5.35 13.09 -16.50
CA PRO A 204 -6.40 12.09 -16.71
C PRO A 204 -6.14 11.34 -18.03
N PRO A 205 -6.58 10.09 -18.15
CA PRO A 205 -6.57 9.37 -19.41
C PRO A 205 -7.42 10.13 -20.47
N LEU A 206 -6.95 10.12 -21.72
CA LEU A 206 -7.73 10.67 -22.83
C LEU A 206 -8.96 9.79 -23.10
N GLY A 207 -10.11 10.40 -23.37
CA GLY A 207 -11.33 9.68 -23.76
C GLY A 207 -12.12 9.10 -22.59
N LEU A 208 -12.12 9.80 -21.44
CA LEU A 208 -13.11 9.52 -20.40
C LEU A 208 -14.50 9.62 -21.03
N VAL A 209 -15.29 8.55 -20.94
CA VAL A 209 -16.68 8.54 -21.40
C VAL A 209 -17.46 9.45 -20.47
N GLU A 210 -18.33 10.28 -21.02
CA GLU A 210 -19.30 11.00 -20.19
C GLU A 210 -20.23 9.98 -19.55
N SER A 211 -19.94 9.61 -18.30
CA SER A 211 -20.88 8.82 -17.51
C SER A 211 -22.02 9.74 -17.10
N ASP A 212 -23.18 9.47 -17.65
CA ASP A 212 -24.43 9.98 -17.11
C ASP A 212 -24.89 9.00 -16.02
N PRO A 213 -24.72 9.32 -14.72
CA PRO A 213 -25.23 8.46 -13.66
C PRO A 213 -26.76 8.49 -13.76
N ARG A 214 -27.34 7.42 -14.28
CA ARG A 214 -28.81 7.26 -14.37
C ARG A 214 -29.46 7.21 -13.00
N GLU A 215 -28.68 7.08 -11.93
CA GLU A 215 -29.13 7.02 -10.54
C GLU A 215 -28.40 8.07 -9.69
N VAL A 216 -29.17 8.87 -8.98
CA VAL A 216 -28.64 9.76 -7.94
C VAL A 216 -28.17 8.90 -6.77
N LEU A 217 -26.96 9.10 -6.30
CA LEU A 217 -26.37 8.36 -5.18
C LEU A 217 -27.07 8.76 -3.88
N ASP A 218 -27.34 7.78 -3.02
CA ASP A 218 -28.00 8.03 -1.75
C ASP A 218 -27.27 9.09 -0.91
N GLY A 219 -28.01 10.12 -0.51
CA GLY A 219 -27.48 11.22 0.29
C GLY A 219 -26.71 12.27 -0.50
N PHE A 220 -26.67 12.23 -1.86
CA PHE A 220 -26.00 13.21 -2.70
C PHE A 220 -26.96 13.87 -3.70
N SER A 221 -26.69 15.12 -4.08
CA SER A 221 -27.44 15.79 -5.17
C SER A 221 -27.07 15.16 -6.53
N HIS A 222 -27.76 15.57 -7.58
CA HIS A 222 -27.47 15.12 -8.95
C HIS A 222 -26.05 15.52 -9.37
N ASP A 223 -25.66 16.79 -9.18
CA ASP A 223 -24.33 17.30 -9.56
C ASP A 223 -23.21 16.65 -8.75
N GLU A 224 -23.43 16.43 -7.45
CA GLU A 224 -22.51 15.69 -6.58
C GLU A 224 -22.35 14.26 -7.06
N SER A 225 -23.44 13.58 -7.42
CA SER A 225 -23.41 12.21 -7.93
C SER A 225 -22.66 12.10 -9.25
N LEU A 226 -22.87 13.08 -10.15
CA LEU A 226 -22.18 13.16 -11.43
C LEU A 226 -20.67 13.43 -11.22
N ALA A 227 -20.32 14.35 -10.33
CA ALA A 227 -18.92 14.64 -10.01
C ALA A 227 -18.20 13.41 -9.39
N ILE A 228 -18.87 12.68 -8.47
CA ILE A 228 -18.34 11.44 -7.88
C ILE A 228 -18.13 10.38 -8.97
N ALA A 229 -19.11 10.16 -9.85
CA ALA A 229 -19.00 9.19 -10.92
C ALA A 229 -17.81 9.50 -11.83
N ARG A 230 -17.61 10.77 -12.18
CA ARG A 230 -16.49 11.22 -13.01
C ARG A 230 -15.13 11.04 -12.34
N ALA A 231 -15.04 11.33 -11.04
CA ALA A 231 -13.81 11.10 -10.28
C ALA A 231 -13.47 9.59 -10.19
N LEU A 232 -14.48 8.74 -9.96
CA LEU A 232 -14.31 7.28 -9.93
C LEU A 232 -13.91 6.73 -11.30
N GLU A 233 -14.47 7.25 -12.38
CA GLU A 233 -14.08 6.84 -13.73
C GLU A 233 -12.65 7.26 -14.08
N ALA A 234 -12.23 8.47 -13.72
CA ALA A 234 -10.86 8.93 -13.90
C ALA A 234 -9.87 8.02 -13.12
N LEU A 235 -10.21 7.66 -11.89
CA LEU A 235 -9.44 6.74 -11.05
C LEU A 235 -9.32 5.36 -11.71
N ALA A 236 -10.44 4.74 -12.09
CA ALA A 236 -10.49 3.41 -12.68
C ALA A 236 -9.78 3.36 -14.05
N SER A 237 -9.98 4.36 -14.90
CA SER A 237 -9.31 4.48 -16.19
C SER A 237 -7.80 4.65 -16.04
N PHE A 238 -7.34 5.38 -15.02
CA PHE A 238 -5.91 5.51 -14.73
C PHE A 238 -5.30 4.17 -14.29
N VAL A 239 -5.95 3.45 -13.36
CA VAL A 239 -5.54 2.10 -12.94
C VAL A 239 -5.47 1.14 -14.14
N LYS A 240 -6.45 1.19 -15.05
CA LYS A 240 -6.45 0.40 -16.28
C LYS A 240 -5.27 0.77 -17.19
N ARG A 241 -5.01 2.06 -17.40
CA ARG A 241 -3.89 2.54 -18.25
C ARG A 241 -2.53 2.08 -17.73
N THR A 242 -2.34 1.97 -16.43
CA THR A 242 -1.06 1.54 -15.85
C THR A 242 -0.78 0.05 -16.04
N GLY A 243 -1.73 -0.72 -16.60
CA GLY A 243 -1.54 -2.15 -16.87
C GLY A 243 -1.55 -3.03 -15.61
N VAL A 244 -1.87 -2.47 -14.45
CA VAL A 244 -2.05 -3.26 -13.23
C VAL A 244 -3.19 -4.26 -13.43
N ALA A 245 -4.26 -3.83 -14.11
CA ALA A 245 -5.46 -4.63 -14.41
C ALA A 245 -5.44 -5.30 -15.80
N ASN A 246 -4.35 -5.26 -16.57
CA ASN A 246 -4.29 -5.75 -17.96
C ASN A 246 -4.48 -7.27 -18.11
N VAL A 247 -4.49 -8.03 -17.03
CA VAL A 247 -4.78 -9.46 -17.05
C VAL A 247 -6.28 -9.75 -17.15
N LEU A 248 -7.13 -8.74 -16.94
CA LEU A 248 -8.59 -8.85 -17.10
C LEU A 248 -8.98 -8.76 -18.58
N ARG A 249 -8.60 -9.76 -19.38
CA ARG A 249 -8.95 -9.86 -20.84
C ARG A 249 -10.46 -9.85 -21.13
N ARG A 250 -11.33 -9.84 -20.11
CA ARG A 250 -12.80 -9.84 -20.23
C ARG A 250 -13.47 -8.68 -19.50
N ALA A 251 -12.74 -7.76 -18.89
CA ALA A 251 -13.38 -6.71 -18.13
C ALA A 251 -13.72 -5.51 -19.02
N HIS A 252 -14.96 -5.41 -19.40
CA HIS A 252 -15.62 -4.12 -19.63
C HIS A 252 -15.65 -3.26 -18.34
N ASP A 253 -15.23 -3.82 -17.20
CA ASP A 253 -15.34 -3.21 -15.89
C ASP A 253 -13.97 -2.83 -15.32
N ALA A 254 -13.50 -1.62 -15.62
CA ALA A 254 -12.39 -1.00 -14.88
C ALA A 254 -12.74 -0.88 -13.37
N HIS A 255 -14.03 -0.82 -13.03
CA HIS A 255 -14.57 -0.85 -11.68
C HIS A 255 -14.36 -2.21 -10.97
N ALA A 256 -14.22 -3.31 -11.71
CA ALA A 256 -13.93 -4.63 -11.12
C ALA A 256 -12.52 -4.74 -10.49
N ALA A 257 -11.63 -3.79 -10.74
CA ALA A 257 -10.29 -3.75 -10.15
C ALA A 257 -10.27 -3.30 -8.68
N LEU A 258 -11.29 -2.58 -8.23
CA LEU A 258 -11.41 -2.01 -6.90
C LEU A 258 -12.66 -2.52 -6.20
N LYS A 259 -12.73 -2.41 -4.88
CA LYS A 259 -13.98 -2.60 -4.13
C LYS A 259 -15.05 -1.59 -4.59
N ARG A 260 -16.32 -1.91 -4.35
CA ARG A 260 -17.37 -0.89 -4.42
C ARG A 260 -16.97 0.29 -3.54
N PRO A 261 -17.01 1.55 -4.05
CA PRO A 261 -16.55 2.70 -3.30
C PRO A 261 -17.40 2.93 -2.05
N GLU A 262 -16.74 3.21 -0.94
CA GLU A 262 -17.39 3.71 0.28
C GLU A 262 -17.70 5.19 0.07
N LEU A 263 -19.00 5.50 -0.04
CA LEU A 263 -19.45 6.88 -0.14
C LEU A 263 -19.57 7.48 1.26
N TYR A 264 -19.01 8.66 1.46
CA TYR A 264 -19.06 9.33 2.76
C TYR A 264 -19.31 10.84 2.61
N ARG A 265 -19.92 11.42 3.65
CA ARG A 265 -20.03 12.86 3.83
C ARG A 265 -18.93 13.31 4.79
N ARG A 266 -18.32 14.47 4.50
CA ARG A 266 -17.24 15.00 5.36
C ARG A 266 -17.69 15.22 6.81
N GLN A 267 -18.95 15.62 7.02
CA GLN A 267 -19.52 15.85 8.35
C GLN A 267 -19.60 14.57 9.21
N THR A 268 -19.43 13.40 8.64
CA THR A 268 -19.35 12.13 9.38
C THR A 268 -18.10 12.04 10.27
N PHE A 269 -17.08 12.83 9.93
CA PHE A 269 -15.79 12.81 10.61
C PHE A 269 -15.49 14.14 11.29
N LEU A 270 -14.73 14.06 12.39
CA LEU A 270 -14.10 15.21 13.03
C LEU A 270 -13.18 15.91 12.02
N ALA A 271 -13.46 17.18 11.76
CA ALA A 271 -12.67 17.94 10.81
C ALA A 271 -11.32 18.35 11.42
N LEU A 272 -10.25 17.96 10.75
CA LEU A 272 -8.87 18.28 11.09
C LEU A 272 -8.20 18.87 9.85
N ASP A 273 -7.74 20.11 9.93
CA ASP A 273 -6.97 20.72 8.85
C ASP A 273 -5.53 20.13 8.76
N PRO A 274 -4.80 20.36 7.66
CA PRO A 274 -3.43 19.85 7.51
C PRO A 274 -2.47 20.34 8.60
N SER A 275 -2.60 21.59 9.03
CA SER A 275 -1.78 22.18 10.11
C SER A 275 -2.04 21.47 11.44
N THR A 276 -3.30 21.23 11.79
CA THR A 276 -3.70 20.52 13.01
C THR A 276 -3.14 19.10 13.03
N ARG A 277 -3.22 18.35 11.91
CA ARG A 277 -2.64 17.00 11.81
C ARG A 277 -1.14 17.01 12.03
N LYS A 278 -0.45 17.99 11.46
CA LYS A 278 0.99 18.22 11.59
C LYS A 278 1.36 18.61 13.02
N HIS A 279 0.66 19.57 13.62
CA HIS A 279 0.95 20.05 14.97
C HIS A 279 0.70 18.99 16.06
N LEU A 280 -0.32 18.14 15.89
CA LEU A 280 -0.62 17.04 16.81
C LEU A 280 0.19 15.77 16.52
N GLU A 281 1.02 15.75 15.48
CA GLU A 281 1.87 14.62 15.11
C GLU A 281 1.08 13.28 15.08
N LEU A 282 -0.05 13.26 14.38
CA LEU A 282 -0.97 12.13 14.41
C LEU A 282 -0.37 10.86 13.80
N THR A 283 0.17 10.98 12.58
CA THR A 283 0.71 9.86 11.80
C THR A 283 2.16 10.05 11.36
N ARG A 284 2.66 11.30 11.37
CA ARG A 284 4.04 11.66 11.01
C ARG A 284 4.61 12.59 12.05
N SER A 285 5.81 12.30 12.52
CA SER A 285 6.55 13.17 13.45
C SER A 285 7.23 14.29 12.69
N GLN A 286 7.27 15.48 13.30
CA GLN A 286 8.05 16.64 12.84
C GLN A 286 9.50 16.58 13.35
N GLY A 287 9.77 15.80 14.39
CA GLY A 287 11.09 15.67 15.01
C GLY A 287 11.94 14.54 14.41
N GLN A 288 13.11 14.34 15.00
CA GLN A 288 14.03 13.28 14.59
C GLN A 288 13.56 11.86 14.96
N ASN A 289 12.61 11.75 15.89
CA ASN A 289 12.08 10.45 16.30
C ASN A 289 10.79 10.11 15.52
N PRO A 290 10.83 9.22 14.52
CA PRO A 290 9.66 8.86 13.71
C PRO A 290 8.56 8.14 14.51
N ARG A 291 8.88 7.65 15.73
CA ARG A 291 7.91 7.00 16.62
C ARG A 291 7.17 7.99 17.53
N ALA A 292 7.51 9.28 17.49
CA ALA A 292 6.85 10.31 18.30
C ALA A 292 5.50 10.73 17.67
N THR A 293 4.60 9.77 17.43
CA THR A 293 3.26 10.00 16.85
C THR A 293 2.19 9.29 17.64
N LEU A 294 0.94 9.77 17.53
CA LEU A 294 -0.21 9.08 18.12
C LEU A 294 -0.36 7.67 17.54
N LEU A 295 -0.21 7.52 16.22
CA LEU A 295 -0.28 6.21 15.56
C LEU A 295 0.73 5.22 16.13
N ALA A 296 2.00 5.60 16.22
CA ALA A 296 3.04 4.71 16.76
C ALA A 296 2.82 4.35 18.23
N THR A 297 2.18 5.25 18.99
CA THR A 297 1.81 5.03 20.40
C THR A 297 0.71 3.99 20.55
N LEU A 298 -0.29 4.00 19.65
CA LEU A 298 -1.47 3.13 19.71
C LEU A 298 -1.33 1.85 18.90
N ASP A 299 -0.43 1.81 17.89
CA ASP A 299 -0.27 0.62 17.03
C ASP A 299 0.32 -0.56 17.82
N ARG A 300 -0.57 -1.38 18.33
CA ARG A 300 -0.33 -2.70 18.92
C ARG A 300 -0.97 -3.80 18.09
N CYS A 301 -1.34 -3.48 16.83
CA CYS A 301 -1.97 -4.43 15.93
C CYS A 301 -1.06 -5.61 15.64
N ALA A 302 -1.66 -6.80 15.55
CA ALA A 302 -0.97 -8.03 15.20
C ALA A 302 -0.81 -8.19 13.69
N THR A 303 -1.70 -7.56 12.89
CA THR A 303 -1.74 -7.64 11.44
C THR A 303 -1.40 -6.30 10.77
N SER A 304 -0.87 -6.36 9.56
CA SER A 304 -0.68 -5.14 8.73
C SER A 304 -2.00 -4.47 8.37
N MET A 305 -3.07 -5.25 8.19
CA MET A 305 -4.43 -4.76 7.91
C MET A 305 -4.95 -3.91 9.07
N GLY A 306 -4.79 -4.39 10.30
CA GLY A 306 -5.15 -3.64 11.52
C GLY A 306 -4.37 -2.33 11.64
N SER A 307 -3.05 -2.34 11.41
CA SER A 307 -2.24 -1.11 11.45
C SER A 307 -2.71 -0.09 10.41
N ARG A 308 -3.02 -0.50 9.19
CA ARG A 308 -3.59 0.38 8.15
C ARG A 308 -4.96 0.93 8.54
N MET A 309 -5.81 0.11 9.14
CA MET A 309 -7.13 0.54 9.62
C MET A 309 -7.02 1.53 10.77
N LEU A 310 -6.14 1.30 11.74
CA LEU A 310 -5.88 2.24 12.84
C LEU A 310 -5.41 3.60 12.31
N ALA A 311 -4.52 3.61 11.32
CA ALA A 311 -4.09 4.83 10.66
C ALA A 311 -5.25 5.59 9.99
N ARG A 312 -6.19 4.87 9.36
CA ARG A 312 -7.44 5.45 8.82
C ARG A 312 -8.32 6.04 9.93
N TRP A 313 -8.52 5.32 11.03
CA TRP A 313 -9.34 5.81 12.15
C TRP A 313 -8.76 7.08 12.78
N ILE A 314 -7.45 7.13 13.01
CA ILE A 314 -6.77 8.33 13.52
C ILE A 314 -6.86 9.50 12.52
N SER A 315 -6.84 9.20 11.22
CA SER A 315 -6.96 10.21 10.17
C SER A 315 -8.39 10.69 9.93
N ALA A 316 -9.40 9.94 10.36
CA ALA A 316 -10.81 10.22 10.20
C ALA A 316 -11.60 9.84 11.48
N PRO A 317 -11.38 10.56 12.61
CA PRO A 317 -12.12 10.28 13.85
C PRO A 317 -13.62 10.53 13.64
N LEU A 318 -14.45 9.70 14.27
CA LEU A 318 -15.90 9.74 14.09
C LEU A 318 -16.56 10.84 14.93
N VAL A 319 -17.68 11.37 14.43
CA VAL A 319 -18.61 12.20 15.19
C VAL A 319 -19.82 11.35 15.64
N ASP A 320 -20.09 10.25 14.96
CA ASP A 320 -21.21 9.34 15.22
C ASP A 320 -21.06 8.62 16.57
N ARG A 321 -21.92 8.94 17.52
CA ARG A 321 -21.90 8.40 18.89
C ARG A 321 -22.26 6.92 19.00
N PRO A 322 -23.29 6.42 18.34
CA PRO A 322 -23.59 4.99 18.30
C PRO A 322 -22.40 4.14 17.87
N MET A 323 -21.69 4.54 16.79
CA MET A 323 -20.49 3.84 16.34
C MET A 323 -19.36 3.92 17.36
N LEU A 324 -19.15 5.08 17.98
CA LEU A 324 -18.13 5.25 19.03
C LEU A 324 -18.43 4.40 20.26
N ALA A 325 -19.68 4.35 20.69
CA ALA A 325 -20.12 3.52 21.82
C ALA A 325 -19.86 2.03 21.53
N ALA A 326 -20.21 1.54 20.34
CA ALA A 326 -19.96 0.17 19.93
C ALA A 326 -18.47 -0.21 19.97
N ARG A 327 -17.59 0.68 19.48
CA ARG A 327 -16.13 0.50 19.58
C ARG A 327 -15.66 0.44 21.04
N GLN A 328 -16.12 1.37 21.87
CA GLN A 328 -15.77 1.41 23.29
C GLN A 328 -16.27 0.20 24.06
N ASP A 329 -17.46 -0.30 23.75
CA ASP A 329 -18.01 -1.52 24.36
C ASP A 329 -17.14 -2.74 24.02
N ALA A 330 -16.72 -2.85 22.77
CA ALA A 330 -15.81 -3.91 22.36
C ALA A 330 -14.43 -3.81 23.05
N VAL A 331 -13.87 -2.59 23.16
CA VAL A 331 -12.62 -2.35 23.90
C VAL A 331 -12.79 -2.71 25.38
N ALA A 332 -13.90 -2.35 26.01
CA ALA A 332 -14.19 -2.65 27.42
C ALA A 332 -14.20 -4.17 27.67
N VAL A 333 -14.97 -4.92 26.87
CA VAL A 333 -15.04 -6.38 26.99
C VAL A 333 -13.68 -7.03 26.78
N LEU A 334 -12.92 -6.60 25.78
CA LEU A 334 -11.57 -7.12 25.52
C LEU A 334 -10.55 -6.71 26.60
N LEU A 335 -10.78 -5.61 27.31
CA LEU A 335 -9.96 -5.20 28.45
C LEU A 335 -10.21 -6.12 29.65
N GLU A 336 -11.47 -6.39 29.96
CA GLU A 336 -11.90 -7.25 31.08
C GLU A 336 -11.53 -8.72 30.85
N GLU A 337 -11.74 -9.24 29.64
CA GLU A 337 -11.49 -10.63 29.28
C GLU A 337 -10.05 -10.86 28.79
N HIS A 338 -9.07 -10.64 29.66
CA HIS A 338 -7.64 -10.70 29.32
C HIS A 338 -7.23 -11.99 28.58
N ALA A 339 -7.61 -13.17 29.10
CA ALA A 339 -7.23 -14.45 28.49
C ALA A 339 -7.77 -14.59 27.06
N ARG A 340 -9.02 -14.13 26.84
CA ARG A 340 -9.65 -14.15 25.52
C ARG A 340 -8.98 -13.16 24.56
N ARG A 341 -8.64 -11.96 25.02
CA ARG A 341 -7.88 -10.98 24.24
C ARG A 341 -6.54 -11.56 23.78
N GLU A 342 -5.77 -12.19 24.67
CA GLU A 342 -4.46 -12.78 24.31
C GLU A 342 -4.64 -13.93 23.31
N ALA A 343 -5.61 -14.84 23.50
CA ALA A 343 -5.90 -15.92 22.55
C ALA A 343 -6.30 -15.38 21.18
N LEU A 344 -7.13 -14.32 21.12
CA LEU A 344 -7.52 -13.61 19.91
C LEU A 344 -6.26 -13.06 19.19
N ARG A 345 -5.39 -12.38 19.91
CA ARG A 345 -4.16 -11.80 19.36
C ARG A 345 -3.19 -12.85 18.83
N GLU A 346 -3.07 -14.01 19.47
CA GLU A 346 -2.24 -15.12 18.95
C GLU A 346 -2.78 -15.64 17.62
N LEU A 347 -4.11 -15.78 17.45
CA LEU A 347 -4.71 -16.16 16.16
C LEU A 347 -4.43 -15.08 15.08
N LEU A 348 -4.56 -13.80 15.45
CA LEU A 348 -4.31 -12.68 14.54
C LEU A 348 -2.84 -12.61 14.08
N LYS A 349 -1.87 -12.99 14.92
CA LYS A 349 -0.45 -13.09 14.52
C LYS A 349 -0.21 -14.13 13.41
N GLY A 350 -1.03 -15.16 13.35
CA GLY A 350 -1.01 -16.18 12.29
C GLY A 350 -1.73 -15.76 11.01
N THR A 351 -2.39 -14.62 11.01
CA THR A 351 -3.19 -14.10 9.88
C THR A 351 -2.31 -13.29 8.93
N PHE A 352 -2.25 -13.70 7.68
CA PHE A 352 -1.53 -12.99 6.62
C PHE A 352 -2.36 -11.81 6.07
N ASP A 353 -1.73 -10.97 5.27
CA ASP A 353 -2.35 -9.79 4.66
C ASP A 353 -3.40 -10.19 3.60
N LEU A 354 -4.60 -10.49 4.07
CA LEU A 354 -5.70 -11.00 3.25
C LEU A 354 -6.16 -9.96 2.22
N GLU A 355 -6.09 -8.66 2.53
CA GLU A 355 -6.42 -7.59 1.57
C GLU A 355 -5.49 -7.68 0.35
N ARG A 356 -4.17 -7.71 0.57
CA ARG A 356 -3.19 -7.76 -0.52
C ARG A 356 -3.20 -9.08 -1.26
N ILE A 357 -3.40 -10.20 -0.57
CA ILE A 357 -3.53 -11.52 -1.21
C ILE A 357 -4.76 -11.54 -2.12
N ALA A 358 -5.92 -11.12 -1.62
CA ALA A 358 -7.16 -11.06 -2.39
C ALA A 358 -7.00 -10.16 -3.64
N GLN A 359 -6.31 -9.05 -3.50
CA GLN A 359 -6.07 -8.14 -4.63
C GLN A 359 -5.08 -8.71 -5.66
N LYS A 360 -4.01 -9.41 -5.23
CA LYS A 360 -3.13 -10.16 -6.13
C LYS A 360 -3.90 -11.24 -6.91
N VAL A 361 -4.81 -11.95 -6.25
CA VAL A 361 -5.69 -12.94 -6.89
C VAL A 361 -6.57 -12.26 -7.93
N ARG A 362 -7.22 -11.15 -7.59
CA ARG A 362 -8.06 -10.36 -8.51
C ARG A 362 -7.28 -9.92 -9.75
N PHE A 363 -6.02 -9.50 -9.59
CA PHE A 363 -5.15 -9.12 -10.69
C PHE A 363 -4.45 -10.32 -11.38
N ARG A 364 -4.75 -11.56 -10.99
CA ARG A 364 -4.09 -12.79 -11.49
C ARG A 364 -2.56 -12.74 -11.37
N ARG A 365 -2.09 -12.18 -10.27
CA ARG A 365 -0.67 -12.03 -9.91
C ARG A 365 -0.30 -12.79 -8.64
N ALA A 366 -1.24 -13.58 -8.10
CA ALA A 366 -0.99 -14.41 -6.94
C ALA A 366 0.06 -15.48 -7.26
N LEU A 367 1.01 -15.63 -6.37
CA LEU A 367 2.05 -16.66 -6.42
C LEU A 367 1.62 -17.86 -5.58
N PRO A 368 2.24 -19.03 -5.76
CA PRO A 368 1.91 -20.22 -4.96
C PRO A 368 1.96 -19.99 -3.45
N ARG A 369 2.92 -19.20 -2.97
CA ARG A 369 3.04 -18.83 -1.55
C ARG A 369 1.92 -17.91 -1.07
N ASP A 370 1.37 -17.06 -1.92
CA ASP A 370 0.22 -16.21 -1.55
C ASP A 370 -1.00 -17.07 -1.24
N LEU A 371 -1.28 -18.10 -2.08
CA LEU A 371 -2.39 -19.03 -1.85
C LEU A 371 -2.14 -19.95 -0.64
N ALA A 372 -0.90 -20.34 -0.36
CA ALA A 372 -0.55 -21.06 0.86
C ALA A 372 -0.77 -20.19 2.12
N SER A 373 -0.45 -18.91 2.05
CA SER A 373 -0.72 -17.92 3.10
C SER A 373 -2.22 -17.70 3.29
N LEU A 374 -2.98 -17.65 2.19
CA LEU A 374 -4.45 -17.62 2.24
C LEU A 374 -4.99 -18.84 2.98
N ARG A 375 -4.57 -20.06 2.61
CA ARG A 375 -4.99 -21.31 3.26
C ARG A 375 -4.77 -21.27 4.77
N ARG A 376 -3.57 -20.85 5.22
CA ARG A 376 -3.26 -20.70 6.65
C ARG A 376 -4.15 -19.67 7.35
N THR A 377 -4.45 -18.57 6.67
CA THR A 377 -5.38 -17.55 7.20
C THR A 377 -6.79 -18.11 7.37
N LEU A 378 -7.30 -18.84 6.36
CA LEU A 378 -8.64 -19.44 6.42
C LEU A 378 -8.78 -20.50 7.52
N GLU A 379 -7.71 -21.26 7.80
CA GLU A 379 -7.65 -22.24 8.90
C GLU A 379 -7.90 -21.56 10.28
N GLY A 380 -7.44 -20.34 10.44
CA GLY A 380 -7.59 -19.56 11.69
C GLY A 380 -8.99 -18.96 11.90
N LEU A 381 -9.86 -18.93 10.88
CA LEU A 381 -11.15 -18.22 10.98
C LEU A 381 -12.16 -18.91 11.90
N ASP A 382 -12.26 -20.23 11.91
CA ASP A 382 -13.16 -20.96 12.79
C ASP A 382 -12.76 -20.89 14.26
N PRO A 383 -11.47 -21.04 14.63
CA PRO A 383 -11.01 -20.67 15.97
C PRO A 383 -11.35 -19.24 16.36
N LEU A 384 -11.16 -18.25 15.45
CA LEU A 384 -11.48 -16.85 15.68
C LEU A 384 -12.97 -16.65 16.05
N ARG A 385 -13.88 -17.27 15.28
CA ARG A 385 -15.33 -17.23 15.54
C ARG A 385 -15.68 -17.75 16.92
N ARG A 386 -15.05 -18.84 17.35
CA ARG A 386 -15.32 -19.49 18.64
C ARG A 386 -14.89 -18.69 19.86
N ILE A 387 -13.79 -17.94 19.74
CA ILE A 387 -13.23 -17.18 20.88
C ILE A 387 -13.72 -15.74 20.93
N ALA A 388 -14.29 -15.21 19.84
CA ALA A 388 -14.77 -13.84 19.81
C ALA A 388 -15.83 -13.58 20.89
N PRO A 389 -15.72 -12.48 21.68
CA PRO A 389 -16.73 -12.11 22.66
C PRO A 389 -18.00 -11.59 21.97
N PRO A 390 -19.15 -11.56 22.70
CA PRO A 390 -20.42 -11.10 22.13
C PRO A 390 -20.36 -9.71 21.48
N ALA A 391 -19.56 -8.80 22.00
CA ALA A 391 -19.39 -7.45 21.44
C ALA A 391 -18.77 -7.45 20.02
N LEU A 392 -18.08 -8.52 19.61
CA LEU A 392 -17.49 -8.67 18.27
C LEU A 392 -18.38 -9.48 17.31
N VAL A 393 -19.52 -10.02 17.74
CA VAL A 393 -20.41 -10.82 16.89
C VAL A 393 -20.79 -10.10 15.59
N PRO A 394 -21.16 -8.80 15.59
CA PRO A 394 -21.47 -8.09 14.33
C PRO A 394 -20.30 -8.05 13.31
N LEU A 395 -19.06 -8.08 13.79
CA LEU A 395 -17.88 -8.16 12.93
C LEU A 395 -17.65 -9.58 12.43
N ILE A 396 -17.84 -10.57 13.29
CA ILE A 396 -17.72 -12.00 12.96
C ILE A 396 -18.74 -12.41 11.89
N GLU A 397 -19.96 -11.90 11.94
CA GLU A 397 -21.01 -12.17 10.94
C GLU A 397 -20.68 -11.63 9.54
N ARG A 398 -19.78 -10.65 9.44
CA ARG A 398 -19.27 -10.15 8.16
C ARG A 398 -18.25 -11.11 7.51
N ILE A 399 -17.73 -12.08 8.25
CA ILE A 399 -16.79 -13.09 7.76
C ILE A 399 -17.61 -14.25 7.17
N ALA A 400 -17.58 -14.40 5.85
CA ALA A 400 -18.27 -15.49 5.15
C ALA A 400 -17.70 -16.86 5.53
N ASP A 401 -18.45 -17.91 5.21
CA ASP A 401 -17.93 -19.28 5.28
C ASP A 401 -16.97 -19.57 4.13
N PHE A 402 -15.80 -20.08 4.47
CA PHE A 402 -14.73 -20.43 3.51
C PHE A 402 -14.30 -21.91 3.62
N ALA A 403 -15.12 -22.78 4.25
CA ALA A 403 -14.75 -24.19 4.43
C ALA A 403 -14.43 -24.88 3.10
N GLU A 404 -15.30 -24.74 2.09
CA GLU A 404 -15.08 -25.31 0.76
C GLU A 404 -13.81 -24.77 0.09
N LEU A 405 -13.54 -23.48 0.22
CA LEU A 405 -12.36 -22.86 -0.35
C LEU A 405 -11.08 -23.34 0.36
N TYR A 406 -11.14 -23.47 1.69
CA TYR A 406 -10.03 -24.03 2.47
C TYR A 406 -9.72 -25.47 2.06
N GLU A 407 -10.73 -26.34 1.94
CA GLU A 407 -10.59 -27.71 1.50
C GLU A 407 -10.01 -27.82 0.08
N ASP A 408 -10.46 -26.95 -0.83
CA ASP A 408 -9.93 -26.93 -2.21
C ASP A 408 -8.45 -26.52 -2.24
N LEU A 409 -8.06 -25.49 -1.48
CA LEU A 409 -6.67 -25.09 -1.32
C LEU A 409 -5.82 -26.20 -0.68
N GLN A 410 -6.35 -26.87 0.36
CA GLN A 410 -5.67 -27.94 1.08
C GLN A 410 -5.47 -29.18 0.19
N ARG A 411 -6.47 -29.53 -0.60
CA ARG A 411 -6.41 -30.66 -1.55
C ARG A 411 -5.46 -30.40 -2.70
N THR A 412 -5.42 -29.13 -3.20
CA THR A 412 -4.73 -28.81 -4.45
C THR A 412 -3.27 -28.44 -4.25
N LEU A 413 -2.95 -27.62 -3.24
CA LEU A 413 -1.59 -27.12 -3.02
C LEU A 413 -0.78 -28.05 -2.11
N VAL A 414 0.52 -28.14 -2.35
CA VAL A 414 1.46 -28.71 -1.37
C VAL A 414 1.54 -27.82 -0.12
N ASP A 415 2.08 -28.35 0.98
CA ASP A 415 2.12 -27.59 2.24
C ASP A 415 3.04 -26.38 2.17
N GLU A 416 4.21 -26.53 1.57
CA GLU A 416 5.19 -25.47 1.37
C GLU A 416 5.53 -25.36 -0.13
N PRO A 417 4.73 -24.61 -0.91
CA PRO A 417 4.99 -24.47 -2.33
C PRO A 417 6.24 -23.62 -2.60
N PRO A 418 6.93 -23.85 -3.73
CA PRO A 418 8.03 -23.02 -4.17
C PRO A 418 7.58 -21.56 -4.39
N ALA A 419 8.56 -20.65 -4.51
CA ALA A 419 8.28 -19.22 -4.67
C ALA A 419 7.61 -18.91 -6.02
N GLN A 420 7.92 -19.68 -7.06
CA GLN A 420 7.44 -19.46 -8.43
C GLN A 420 6.91 -20.76 -9.04
N LEU A 421 5.98 -20.61 -9.98
CA LEU A 421 5.62 -21.67 -10.92
C LEU A 421 6.81 -21.90 -11.85
N GLY A 422 7.08 -23.10 -12.26
CA GLY A 422 8.22 -23.42 -13.11
C GLY A 422 9.34 -24.18 -12.40
N ASP A 423 9.44 -24.07 -11.07
CA ASP A 423 10.33 -24.93 -10.29
C ASP A 423 9.75 -26.34 -10.12
N GLY A 424 8.44 -26.51 -10.39
CA GLY A 424 7.66 -27.74 -10.18
C GLY A 424 7.38 -28.02 -8.70
N GLY A 425 6.38 -28.85 -8.42
CA GLY A 425 6.04 -29.22 -7.04
C GLY A 425 5.16 -28.18 -6.33
N VAL A 426 4.32 -27.48 -7.07
CA VAL A 426 3.31 -26.54 -6.55
C VAL A 426 2.01 -27.27 -6.22
N ILE A 427 1.59 -28.17 -7.10
CA ILE A 427 0.31 -28.91 -7.01
C ILE A 427 0.58 -30.31 -6.46
N ARG A 428 -0.30 -30.79 -5.59
CA ARG A 428 -0.23 -32.18 -5.09
C ARG A 428 -0.44 -33.18 -6.24
N PRO A 429 0.42 -34.18 -6.43
CA PRO A 429 0.29 -35.09 -7.54
C PRO A 429 -1.05 -35.84 -7.58
N GLY A 430 -1.69 -36.08 -6.43
CA GLY A 430 -2.98 -36.77 -6.33
C GLY A 430 -4.19 -35.98 -6.86
N VAL A 431 -4.01 -34.75 -7.30
CA VAL A 431 -5.09 -33.90 -7.88
C VAL A 431 -5.41 -34.28 -9.31
N ASP A 432 -4.39 -34.71 -10.06
CA ASP A 432 -4.50 -35.04 -11.48
C ASP A 432 -3.66 -36.25 -11.81
N ALA A 433 -4.24 -37.23 -12.54
CA ALA A 433 -3.58 -38.47 -12.85
C ALA A 433 -2.37 -38.28 -13.79
N GLU A 434 -2.47 -37.36 -14.75
CA GLU A 434 -1.38 -37.09 -15.70
C GLU A 434 -0.22 -36.38 -14.98
N LEU A 435 -0.54 -35.46 -14.01
CA LEU A 435 0.47 -34.85 -13.17
C LEU A 435 1.21 -35.92 -12.32
N ALA A 436 0.46 -36.84 -11.71
CA ALA A 436 1.06 -37.93 -10.94
C ALA A 436 2.01 -38.77 -11.78
N GLU A 437 1.63 -39.10 -13.01
CA GLU A 437 2.49 -39.86 -13.96
C GLU A 437 3.78 -39.05 -14.26
N CYS A 438 3.67 -37.77 -14.57
CA CYS A 438 4.84 -36.90 -14.84
C CYS A 438 5.81 -36.86 -13.65
N VAL A 439 5.29 -36.70 -12.43
CA VAL A 439 6.09 -36.66 -11.20
C VAL A 439 6.80 -38.00 -10.97
N ASN A 440 6.09 -39.13 -11.15
CA ASN A 440 6.66 -40.45 -11.02
C ASN A 440 7.78 -40.69 -12.06
N LEU A 441 7.52 -40.39 -13.34
CA LEU A 441 8.52 -40.51 -14.40
C LEU A 441 9.79 -39.69 -14.12
N ARG A 442 9.64 -38.48 -13.54
CA ARG A 442 10.78 -37.65 -13.17
C ARG A 442 11.55 -38.20 -11.98
N THR A 443 10.85 -38.75 -10.99
CA THR A 443 11.45 -39.38 -9.82
C THR A 443 12.19 -40.66 -10.20
N ASP A 444 11.53 -41.54 -10.95
CA ASP A 444 12.11 -42.77 -11.48
C ASP A 444 13.29 -42.49 -12.42
N GLY A 445 13.19 -41.45 -13.25
CA GLY A 445 14.27 -40.99 -14.13
C GLY A 445 15.52 -40.56 -13.37
N ARG A 446 15.37 -39.86 -12.23
CA ARG A 446 16.50 -39.52 -11.35
C ARG A 446 17.13 -40.76 -10.69
N SER A 447 16.31 -41.73 -10.26
CA SER A 447 16.80 -42.98 -9.71
C SER A 447 17.61 -43.76 -10.77
N LYS A 448 17.06 -43.87 -12.00
CA LYS A 448 17.76 -44.51 -13.13
C LYS A 448 19.05 -43.80 -13.54
N LEU A 449 19.13 -42.43 -13.40
CA LEU A 449 20.39 -41.70 -13.59
C LEU A 449 21.44 -42.09 -12.56
N SER A 450 21.06 -42.25 -11.29
CA SER A 450 21.97 -42.70 -10.24
C SER A 450 22.42 -44.15 -10.44
N GLU A 451 21.50 -45.02 -10.81
CA GLU A 451 21.81 -46.43 -11.17
C GLU A 451 22.73 -46.50 -12.40
N LEU A 452 22.50 -45.69 -13.41
CA LEU A 452 23.36 -45.55 -14.57
C LEU A 452 24.79 -45.09 -14.16
N GLU A 453 24.87 -44.10 -13.29
CA GLU A 453 26.15 -43.60 -12.76
C GLU A 453 26.94 -44.72 -12.05
N GLU A 454 26.28 -45.48 -11.18
CA GLU A 454 26.91 -46.59 -10.47
C GLU A 454 27.33 -47.71 -11.44
N ARG A 455 26.47 -48.08 -12.37
CA ARG A 455 26.76 -49.10 -13.39
C ARG A 455 27.93 -48.67 -14.27
N GLU A 456 27.98 -47.43 -14.70
CA GLU A 456 29.08 -46.89 -15.52
C GLU A 456 30.38 -46.77 -14.71
N ARG A 457 30.32 -46.45 -13.43
CA ARG A 457 31.51 -46.53 -12.56
C ARG A 457 32.06 -47.95 -12.45
N ALA A 458 31.17 -48.95 -12.28
CA ALA A 458 31.56 -50.34 -12.21
C ALA A 458 32.13 -50.84 -13.56
N ARG A 459 31.49 -50.47 -14.69
CA ARG A 459 31.90 -50.86 -16.05
C ARG A 459 33.26 -50.28 -16.45
N THR A 460 33.50 -49.03 -16.12
CA THR A 460 34.72 -48.29 -16.52
C THR A 460 35.85 -48.40 -15.49
N GLY A 461 35.56 -48.77 -14.26
CA GLY A 461 36.53 -48.73 -13.15
C GLY A 461 36.88 -47.32 -12.67
N ILE A 462 36.26 -46.29 -13.23
CA ILE A 462 36.56 -44.88 -12.92
C ILE A 462 35.73 -44.42 -11.71
N LYS A 463 36.28 -44.50 -10.53
CA LYS A 463 35.62 -44.15 -9.26
C LYS A 463 35.15 -42.69 -9.18
N THR A 464 35.78 -41.79 -9.93
CA THR A 464 35.48 -40.34 -9.98
C THR A 464 34.45 -39.96 -11.04
N LEU A 465 33.95 -40.91 -11.83
CA LEU A 465 32.91 -40.69 -12.84
C LEU A 465 31.63 -40.18 -12.17
N ARG A 466 31.05 -39.11 -12.71
CA ARG A 466 29.77 -38.56 -12.26
C ARG A 466 28.91 -38.13 -13.43
N ILE A 467 27.61 -38.30 -13.30
CA ILE A 467 26.64 -37.76 -14.25
C ILE A 467 26.19 -36.41 -13.69
N LYS A 468 26.42 -35.33 -14.45
CA LYS A 468 26.01 -33.98 -14.05
C LYS A 468 25.20 -33.30 -15.15
N TYR A 469 24.29 -32.43 -14.72
CA TYR A 469 23.55 -31.57 -15.62
C TYR A 469 24.38 -30.32 -15.95
N ALA A 470 24.43 -29.97 -17.23
CA ALA A 470 25.05 -28.77 -17.74
C ALA A 470 24.05 -28.02 -18.62
N SER A 471 23.76 -26.73 -18.31
CA SER A 471 22.76 -25.92 -19.01
C SER A 471 22.90 -25.88 -20.52
N ALA A 472 24.14 -25.96 -21.06
CA ALA A 472 24.41 -25.90 -22.48
C ALA A 472 24.27 -27.26 -23.21
N PHE A 473 24.34 -28.38 -22.49
CA PHE A 473 24.48 -29.71 -23.12
C PHE A 473 23.60 -30.80 -22.48
N GLY A 474 22.85 -30.47 -21.43
CA GLY A 474 22.04 -31.42 -20.67
C GLY A 474 22.86 -32.32 -19.72
N TYR A 475 22.41 -33.56 -19.50
CA TYR A 475 23.12 -34.52 -18.68
C TYR A 475 24.36 -35.07 -19.41
N ALA A 476 25.51 -35.06 -18.73
CA ALA A 476 26.77 -35.54 -19.27
C ALA A 476 27.55 -36.35 -18.21
N ILE A 477 28.24 -37.39 -18.67
CA ILE A 477 29.18 -38.16 -17.87
C ILE A 477 30.50 -37.38 -17.81
N GLU A 478 30.85 -36.87 -16.63
CA GLU A 478 32.15 -36.21 -16.39
C GLU A 478 33.22 -37.22 -16.00
N VAL A 479 34.31 -37.22 -16.74
CA VAL A 479 35.49 -38.07 -16.50
C VAL A 479 36.71 -37.17 -16.36
N GLY A 480 37.53 -37.39 -15.33
CA GLY A 480 38.78 -36.66 -15.12
C GLY A 480 39.80 -36.92 -16.23
N ARG A 481 40.67 -35.95 -16.51
CA ARG A 481 41.70 -36.02 -17.59
C ARG A 481 42.58 -37.28 -17.55
N SER A 482 42.90 -37.78 -16.35
CA SER A 482 43.69 -38.97 -16.15
C SER A 482 43.06 -40.24 -16.72
N HIS A 483 41.77 -40.28 -16.95
CA HIS A 483 41.00 -41.39 -17.43
C HIS A 483 40.34 -41.16 -18.81
N ALA A 484 40.58 -40.02 -19.46
CA ALA A 484 40.00 -39.67 -20.76
C ALA A 484 40.35 -40.65 -21.89
N GLY A 485 41.51 -41.32 -21.80
CA GLY A 485 41.95 -42.35 -22.77
C GLY A 485 41.44 -43.75 -22.50
N THR A 486 40.73 -44.01 -21.38
CA THR A 486 40.25 -45.34 -20.98
C THR A 486 38.73 -45.45 -21.05
N VAL A 487 38.06 -44.44 -21.63
CA VAL A 487 36.57 -44.47 -21.79
C VAL A 487 36.14 -45.46 -22.87
N PRO A 488 34.99 -46.13 -22.70
CA PRO A 488 34.44 -47.06 -23.71
C PRO A 488 34.15 -46.36 -25.05
N ALA A 489 34.14 -47.14 -26.13
CA ALA A 489 33.97 -46.62 -27.50
C ALA A 489 32.57 -46.04 -27.77
N ASP A 490 31.56 -46.37 -26.94
CA ASP A 490 30.20 -45.84 -27.00
C ASP A 490 30.05 -44.46 -26.34
N TYR A 491 31.11 -43.93 -25.71
CA TYR A 491 31.12 -42.59 -25.15
C TYR A 491 31.40 -41.55 -26.25
N VAL A 492 30.39 -40.72 -26.54
CA VAL A 492 30.53 -39.61 -27.49
C VAL A 492 30.96 -38.36 -26.74
N ARG A 493 32.18 -37.88 -27.03
CA ARG A 493 32.69 -36.63 -26.40
C ARG A 493 31.90 -35.42 -26.86
N LYS A 494 31.45 -34.62 -25.92
CA LYS A 494 30.69 -33.35 -26.15
C LYS A 494 31.47 -32.10 -25.81
N GLN A 495 32.29 -32.13 -24.75
CA GLN A 495 33.01 -30.94 -24.28
C GLN A 495 34.32 -31.36 -23.58
N THR A 496 35.39 -30.57 -23.79
CA THR A 496 36.60 -30.62 -23.00
C THR A 496 36.57 -29.51 -21.93
N LEU A 497 36.83 -29.88 -20.68
CA LEU A 497 36.93 -28.99 -19.52
C LEU A 497 38.40 -28.83 -19.14
N THR A 498 38.68 -27.84 -18.29
CA THR A 498 40.04 -27.61 -17.74
C THR A 498 40.57 -28.86 -17.00
N ASN A 499 39.71 -29.60 -16.28
CA ASN A 499 40.08 -30.71 -15.43
C ASN A 499 39.47 -32.07 -15.87
N GLY A 500 38.85 -32.18 -17.04
CA GLY A 500 38.18 -33.40 -17.46
C GLY A 500 37.51 -33.29 -18.82
N GLU A 501 36.76 -34.31 -19.19
CA GLU A 501 35.95 -34.33 -20.39
C GLU A 501 34.52 -34.77 -20.11
N ARG A 502 33.58 -34.30 -20.92
CA ARG A 502 32.16 -34.64 -20.85
C ARG A 502 31.77 -35.53 -22.01
N TYR A 503 31.11 -36.61 -21.67
CA TYR A 503 30.64 -37.63 -22.61
C TYR A 503 29.15 -37.84 -22.50
N VAL A 504 28.54 -38.39 -23.58
CA VAL A 504 27.14 -38.76 -23.64
C VAL A 504 27.04 -40.17 -24.22
N THR A 505 26.15 -40.99 -23.67
CA THR A 505 25.81 -42.29 -24.23
C THR A 505 24.38 -42.25 -24.81
N PRO A 506 24.00 -43.16 -25.74
CA PRO A 506 22.61 -43.24 -26.24
C PRO A 506 21.60 -43.41 -25.11
N GLU A 507 21.86 -44.28 -24.14
CA GLU A 507 20.99 -44.52 -22.98
C GLU A 507 20.83 -43.28 -22.11
N LEU A 508 21.91 -42.55 -21.82
CA LEU A 508 21.84 -41.30 -21.08
C LEU A 508 20.99 -40.25 -21.81
N LYS A 509 21.06 -40.22 -23.14
CA LYS A 509 20.30 -39.27 -23.95
C LYS A 509 18.81 -39.59 -24.01
N GLU A 510 18.45 -40.89 -24.08
CA GLU A 510 17.05 -41.35 -24.00
C GLU A 510 16.45 -40.99 -22.62
N LEU A 511 17.20 -41.24 -21.55
CA LEU A 511 16.77 -40.93 -20.18
C LEU A 511 16.63 -39.45 -19.98
N GLU A 512 17.55 -38.64 -20.50
CA GLU A 512 17.47 -37.17 -20.49
C GLU A 512 16.21 -36.66 -21.19
N LEU A 513 15.91 -37.19 -22.39
CA LEU A 513 14.74 -36.77 -23.15
C LEU A 513 13.45 -37.12 -22.38
N ALA A 514 13.38 -38.30 -21.78
CA ALA A 514 12.24 -38.69 -20.97
C ALA A 514 12.03 -37.79 -19.77
N ILE A 515 13.09 -37.47 -19.02
CA ILE A 515 13.04 -36.53 -17.85
C ILE A 515 12.64 -35.11 -18.28
N SER A 516 13.25 -34.58 -19.33
CA SER A 516 12.99 -33.23 -19.82
C SER A 516 11.56 -33.09 -20.36
N THR A 517 11.06 -34.11 -21.06
CA THR A 517 9.68 -34.12 -21.56
C THR A 517 8.68 -34.20 -20.40
N ALA A 518 8.91 -35.04 -19.40
CA ALA A 518 8.08 -35.18 -18.22
C ALA A 518 8.08 -33.84 -17.40
N GLN A 519 9.24 -33.21 -17.27
CA GLN A 519 9.35 -31.91 -16.59
C GLN A 519 8.54 -30.80 -17.30
N SER A 520 8.72 -30.67 -18.62
CA SER A 520 8.00 -29.63 -19.38
C SER A 520 6.48 -29.87 -19.41
N ARG A 521 6.05 -31.15 -19.34
CA ARG A 521 4.64 -31.49 -19.25
C ARG A 521 4.09 -31.21 -17.85
N GLN A 522 4.85 -31.54 -16.81
CA GLN A 522 4.51 -31.18 -15.41
C GLN A 522 4.34 -29.69 -15.24
N GLU A 523 5.29 -28.87 -15.69
CA GLU A 523 5.24 -27.41 -15.58
C GLU A 523 3.97 -26.83 -16.22
N ARG A 524 3.59 -27.32 -17.40
CA ARG A 524 2.35 -26.87 -18.08
C ARG A 524 1.09 -27.32 -17.35
N LEU A 525 1.04 -28.56 -16.84
CA LEU A 525 -0.10 -29.02 -16.05
C LEU A 525 -0.25 -28.27 -14.75
N GLU A 526 0.84 -28.08 -14.01
CA GLU A 526 0.83 -27.30 -12.77
C GLU A 526 0.39 -25.85 -13.02
N GLN A 527 0.83 -25.21 -14.12
CA GLN A 527 0.37 -23.87 -14.50
C GLN A 527 -1.15 -23.87 -14.74
N THR A 528 -1.68 -24.82 -15.51
CA THR A 528 -3.11 -24.90 -15.81
C THR A 528 -3.96 -25.14 -14.57
N LEU A 529 -3.53 -26.06 -13.71
CA LEU A 529 -4.22 -26.39 -12.45
C LEU A 529 -4.17 -25.22 -11.46
N PHE A 530 -3.02 -24.54 -11.39
CA PHE A 530 -2.85 -23.36 -10.56
C PHE A 530 -3.71 -22.19 -11.04
N ASP A 531 -3.75 -21.91 -12.34
CA ASP A 531 -4.60 -20.87 -12.92
C ASP A 531 -6.09 -21.16 -12.64
N GLY A 532 -6.53 -22.41 -12.74
CA GLY A 532 -7.86 -22.83 -12.36
C GLY A 532 -8.17 -22.61 -10.86
N LEU A 533 -7.19 -22.87 -10.00
CA LEU A 533 -7.32 -22.59 -8.56
C LEU A 533 -7.42 -21.09 -8.30
N VAL A 534 -6.59 -20.27 -8.93
CA VAL A 534 -6.65 -18.78 -8.83
C VAL A 534 -8.03 -18.28 -9.28
N GLU A 535 -8.63 -18.87 -10.33
CA GLU A 535 -9.99 -18.48 -10.77
C GLU A 535 -11.06 -18.78 -9.72
N ARG A 536 -11.00 -19.94 -9.07
CA ARG A 536 -11.94 -20.28 -7.99
C ARG A 536 -11.78 -19.39 -6.78
N VAL A 537 -10.56 -19.04 -6.39
CA VAL A 537 -10.31 -18.04 -5.33
C VAL A 537 -10.81 -16.66 -5.76
N ALA A 538 -10.59 -16.27 -7.03
CA ALA A 538 -11.03 -14.97 -7.56
C ALA A 538 -12.54 -14.78 -7.48
N ALA A 539 -13.31 -15.83 -7.65
CA ALA A 539 -14.78 -15.80 -7.50
C ALA A 539 -15.24 -15.43 -6.06
N ARG A 540 -14.37 -15.59 -5.06
CA ARG A 540 -14.66 -15.27 -3.64
C ARG A 540 -13.92 -14.02 -3.14
N THR A 541 -13.32 -13.23 -4.04
CA THR A 541 -12.46 -12.09 -3.64
C THR A 541 -13.22 -11.04 -2.84
N ASP A 542 -14.49 -10.74 -3.17
CA ASP A 542 -15.26 -9.76 -2.42
C ASP A 542 -15.60 -10.23 -1.01
N ASP A 543 -15.85 -11.53 -0.82
CA ASP A 543 -16.03 -12.13 0.51
C ASP A 543 -14.73 -12.07 1.32
N LEU A 544 -13.58 -12.38 0.68
CA LEU A 544 -12.27 -12.29 1.31
C LEU A 544 -11.93 -10.86 1.75
N LEU A 545 -12.27 -9.86 0.94
CA LEU A 545 -12.05 -8.46 1.28
C LEU A 545 -12.95 -7.97 2.42
N ARG A 546 -14.22 -8.46 2.49
CA ARG A 546 -15.11 -8.18 3.64
C ARG A 546 -14.59 -8.83 4.93
N ALA A 547 -14.10 -10.06 4.83
CA ALA A 547 -13.49 -10.75 5.96
C ALA A 547 -12.22 -10.04 6.44
N ALA A 548 -11.36 -9.60 5.51
CA ALA A 548 -10.14 -8.84 5.82
C ALA A 548 -10.44 -7.56 6.60
N GLU A 549 -11.48 -6.82 6.19
CA GLU A 549 -11.92 -5.61 6.86
C GLU A 549 -12.44 -5.89 8.27
N ALA A 550 -13.26 -6.92 8.46
CA ALA A 550 -13.74 -7.33 9.78
C ALA A 550 -12.58 -7.76 10.70
N ILE A 551 -11.63 -8.54 10.18
CA ILE A 551 -10.43 -8.96 10.91
C ILE A 551 -9.57 -7.76 11.31
N ALA A 552 -9.38 -6.78 10.40
CA ALA A 552 -8.63 -5.58 10.68
C ALA A 552 -9.30 -4.75 11.79
N GLU A 553 -10.63 -4.64 11.79
CA GLU A 553 -11.37 -3.94 12.84
C GLU A 553 -11.25 -4.65 14.20
N ILE A 554 -11.38 -5.97 14.22
CA ILE A 554 -11.15 -6.79 15.42
C ILE A 554 -9.73 -6.58 15.97
N ASP A 555 -8.72 -6.55 15.11
CA ASP A 555 -7.32 -6.34 15.49
C ASP A 555 -7.09 -4.95 16.09
N VAL A 556 -7.68 -3.89 15.50
CA VAL A 556 -7.62 -2.53 16.07
C VAL A 556 -8.25 -2.49 17.45
N LEU A 557 -9.45 -3.06 17.63
CA LEU A 557 -10.13 -3.09 18.94
C LEU A 557 -9.31 -3.85 19.99
N ALA A 558 -8.70 -4.97 19.62
CA ALA A 558 -7.81 -5.74 20.49
C ALA A 558 -6.52 -4.96 20.82
N ALA A 559 -5.98 -4.20 19.87
CA ALA A 559 -4.80 -3.34 20.07
C ALA A 559 -5.11 -2.19 21.03
N LEU A 560 -6.26 -1.52 20.88
CA LEU A 560 -6.69 -0.44 21.77
C LEU A 560 -6.95 -0.97 23.18
N ALA A 561 -7.57 -2.15 23.32
CA ALA A 561 -7.76 -2.80 24.63
C ALA A 561 -6.41 -3.17 25.29
N LEU A 562 -5.43 -3.62 24.51
CA LEU A 562 -4.08 -3.88 25.01
C LEU A 562 -3.39 -2.61 25.51
N CYS A 563 -3.46 -1.51 24.72
CA CYS A 563 -2.93 -0.22 25.15
C CYS A 563 -3.58 0.27 26.45
N ALA A 564 -4.90 0.10 26.58
CA ALA A 564 -5.64 0.46 27.79
C ALA A 564 -5.16 -0.37 29.00
N ALA A 565 -4.95 -1.69 28.82
CA ALA A 565 -4.46 -2.58 29.87
C ALA A 565 -3.02 -2.24 30.31
N GLU A 566 -2.12 -1.99 29.34
CA GLU A 566 -0.71 -1.72 29.62
C GLU A 566 -0.49 -0.37 30.33
N ARG A 567 -1.35 0.62 30.07
CA ARG A 567 -1.13 2.02 30.47
C ARG A 567 -2.20 2.59 31.41
N GLY A 568 -3.16 1.77 31.82
CA GLY A 568 -4.23 2.21 32.70
C GLY A 568 -5.10 3.30 32.07
N TYR A 569 -5.48 3.15 30.79
CA TYR A 569 -6.38 4.08 30.15
C TYR A 569 -7.82 3.81 30.54
N VAL A 570 -8.64 4.87 30.61
CA VAL A 570 -10.03 4.81 31.04
C VAL A 570 -10.98 5.12 29.90
N ARG A 571 -12.20 4.57 29.98
CA ARG A 571 -13.28 4.84 29.03
C ARG A 571 -13.76 6.29 29.16
N PRO A 572 -13.70 7.13 28.09
CA PRO A 572 -14.31 8.45 28.09
C PRO A 572 -15.84 8.34 28.03
N ALA A 573 -16.52 9.21 28.77
CA ALA A 573 -17.99 9.34 28.75
C ALA A 573 -18.41 10.39 27.72
N PHE A 574 -19.37 10.06 26.85
CA PHE A 574 -19.97 11.02 25.92
C PHE A 574 -21.26 11.62 26.48
N VAL A 575 -21.40 12.94 26.40
CA VAL A 575 -22.57 13.71 26.85
C VAL A 575 -23.10 14.63 25.74
N ASP A 576 -24.33 15.12 25.86
CA ASP A 576 -24.94 16.00 24.84
C ASP A 576 -24.54 17.48 25.03
N GLU A 577 -24.21 17.85 26.24
CA GLU A 577 -23.76 19.18 26.58
C GLU A 577 -22.37 19.47 25.99
N SER A 578 -22.13 20.70 25.59
CA SER A 578 -20.84 21.16 25.09
C SER A 578 -19.84 21.22 26.26
N THR A 579 -19.11 20.14 26.44
CA THR A 579 -18.20 19.92 27.57
C THR A 579 -16.96 19.19 27.15
N LEU A 580 -15.81 19.61 27.64
CA LEU A 580 -14.56 18.84 27.64
C LEU A 580 -13.97 18.90 29.05
N ALA A 581 -14.16 17.84 29.81
CA ALA A 581 -13.60 17.71 31.16
C ALA A 581 -12.65 16.52 31.21
N ILE A 582 -11.43 16.74 31.66
CA ILE A 582 -10.38 15.75 31.78
C ILE A 582 -9.81 15.86 33.20
N GLU A 583 -9.83 14.77 33.96
CA GLU A 583 -9.20 14.65 35.28
C GLU A 583 -7.89 13.86 35.17
N GLU A 584 -6.82 14.41 35.71
CA GLU A 584 -5.50 13.79 35.70
C GLU A 584 -5.08 13.26 34.32
N GLY A 585 -5.30 14.06 33.27
CA GLY A 585 -4.95 13.71 31.89
C GLY A 585 -3.44 13.65 31.68
N ARG A 586 -2.97 12.70 30.87
CA ARG A 586 -1.58 12.51 30.49
C ARG A 586 -1.42 12.58 28.97
N HIS A 587 -0.28 13.10 28.51
CA HIS A 587 -0.01 13.17 27.07
C HIS A 587 0.42 11.81 26.53
N PRO A 588 -0.38 11.14 25.65
CA PRO A 588 -0.17 9.73 25.27
C PRO A 588 1.21 9.47 24.66
N VAL A 589 1.68 10.37 23.79
CA VAL A 589 2.96 10.20 23.09
C VAL A 589 4.13 10.48 24.02
N MET A 590 4.05 11.56 24.83
CA MET A 590 5.12 11.89 25.78
C MET A 590 5.26 10.82 26.88
N GLU A 591 4.14 10.35 27.43
CA GLU A 591 4.12 9.23 28.38
C GLU A 591 4.78 7.96 27.79
N ALA A 592 4.62 7.72 26.49
CA ALA A 592 5.21 6.58 25.81
C ALA A 592 6.73 6.70 25.60
N ILE A 593 7.25 7.91 25.49
CA ILE A 593 8.66 8.18 25.14
C ILE A 593 9.49 8.51 26.35
N LEU A 594 8.92 9.19 27.36
CA LEU A 594 9.62 9.58 28.56
C LEU A 594 10.00 8.37 29.40
N GLN A 595 11.21 8.39 29.96
CA GLN A 595 11.66 7.40 30.93
C GLN A 595 11.17 7.70 32.35
N THR A 596 10.58 8.88 32.55
CA THR A 596 10.04 9.34 33.84
C THR A 596 8.52 9.45 33.76
N SER A 597 7.83 9.39 34.90
CA SER A 597 6.38 9.56 34.94
C SER A 597 5.96 10.95 34.43
N PHE A 598 4.96 10.98 33.57
CA PHE A 598 4.33 12.21 33.11
C PHE A 598 3.48 12.82 34.24
N VAL A 599 3.59 14.11 34.49
CA VAL A 599 2.78 14.80 35.51
C VAL A 599 1.37 15.02 34.94
N PRO A 600 0.32 14.44 35.53
CA PRO A 600 -1.06 14.60 35.06
C PRO A 600 -1.56 16.04 35.18
N ASN A 601 -2.51 16.42 34.33
CA ASN A 601 -3.11 17.74 34.31
C ASN A 601 -4.63 17.65 34.14
N ASP A 602 -5.36 18.56 34.81
CA ASP A 602 -6.79 18.71 34.67
C ASP A 602 -7.14 19.73 33.57
N LEU A 603 -8.26 19.53 32.90
CA LEU A 603 -8.86 20.48 31.96
C LEU A 603 -10.38 20.48 32.14
N ALA A 604 -10.99 21.67 32.23
CA ALA A 604 -12.44 21.79 32.25
C ALA A 604 -12.87 22.98 31.35
N LEU A 605 -13.50 22.65 30.22
CA LEU A 605 -14.21 23.57 29.34
C LEU A 605 -15.69 23.17 29.36
N ARG A 606 -16.57 24.15 29.71
CA ARG A 606 -18.03 23.95 29.86
C ARG A 606 -18.79 25.17 29.40
N ASP A 607 -19.91 24.94 28.76
CA ASP A 607 -20.77 26.06 28.29
C ASP A 607 -21.30 26.95 29.40
N ASP A 608 -21.56 26.39 30.58
CA ASP A 608 -22.14 27.07 31.71
C ASP A 608 -21.15 27.84 32.58
N ALA A 609 -19.83 27.59 32.40
CA ALA A 609 -18.83 28.15 33.29
C ALA A 609 -17.59 28.73 32.57
N HIS A 610 -16.82 27.91 31.89
CA HIS A 610 -15.53 28.27 31.33
C HIS A 610 -15.35 27.71 29.93
N ARG A 611 -15.69 28.52 28.91
CA ARG A 611 -15.48 28.12 27.50
C ARG A 611 -14.10 28.52 26.97
N PHE A 612 -13.42 29.41 27.68
CA PHE A 612 -12.16 29.98 27.27
C PHE A 612 -11.15 29.94 28.42
N ILE A 613 -9.97 29.44 28.16
CA ILE A 613 -8.87 29.36 29.11
C ILE A 613 -7.69 30.14 28.56
N LEU A 614 -7.23 31.17 29.26
CA LEU A 614 -5.98 31.84 28.96
C LEU A 614 -4.85 31.20 29.77
N LEU A 615 -4.02 30.40 29.06
CA LEU A 615 -2.93 29.66 29.67
C LEU A 615 -1.65 30.50 29.71
N THR A 616 -1.12 30.79 30.89
CA THR A 616 0.12 31.55 31.08
C THR A 616 1.18 30.65 31.76
N GLY A 617 2.43 31.02 31.61
CA GLY A 617 3.55 30.28 32.25
C GLY A 617 4.87 30.50 31.51
N PRO A 618 5.99 30.05 32.11
CA PRO A 618 7.32 30.20 31.51
C PRO A 618 7.46 29.43 30.23
N ASN A 619 8.38 29.86 29.37
CA ASN A 619 8.77 29.06 28.20
C ASN A 619 9.37 27.74 28.68
N MET A 620 9.11 26.63 27.97
CA MET A 620 9.41 25.25 28.34
C MET A 620 8.63 24.74 29.56
N GLY A 621 7.65 25.46 30.08
CA GLY A 621 6.79 25.05 31.20
C GLY A 621 5.71 24.00 30.81
N GLY A 622 5.71 23.48 29.56
CA GLY A 622 4.76 22.46 29.12
C GLY A 622 3.44 22.96 28.54
N LYS A 623 3.29 24.31 28.30
CA LYS A 623 2.05 24.91 27.73
C LYS A 623 1.61 24.19 26.43
N SER A 624 2.49 24.10 25.42
CA SER A 624 2.21 23.47 24.14
C SER A 624 1.92 21.95 24.29
N THR A 625 2.58 21.29 25.24
CA THR A 625 2.32 19.88 25.57
C THR A 625 0.90 19.70 26.14
N TYR A 626 0.48 20.60 27.02
CA TYR A 626 -0.87 20.62 27.60
C TYR A 626 -1.95 20.85 26.54
N LEU A 627 -1.74 21.78 25.62
CA LEU A 627 -2.66 22.02 24.49
C LEU A 627 -2.75 20.77 23.60
N ARG A 628 -1.61 20.19 23.21
CA ARG A 628 -1.58 18.98 22.39
C ARG A 628 -2.26 17.79 23.10
N GLN A 629 -2.08 17.64 24.40
CA GLN A 629 -2.75 16.62 25.21
C GLN A 629 -4.28 16.71 25.05
N ALA A 630 -4.88 17.89 25.19
CA ALA A 630 -6.32 18.06 25.03
C ALA A 630 -6.82 17.61 23.64
N GLY A 631 -6.12 18.02 22.58
CA GLY A 631 -6.46 17.61 21.21
C GLY A 631 -6.30 16.10 20.98
N LEU A 632 -5.21 15.51 21.47
CA LEU A 632 -4.94 14.08 21.31
C LEU A 632 -5.94 13.20 22.07
N LEU A 633 -6.30 13.57 23.32
CA LEU A 633 -7.30 12.83 24.08
C LEU A 633 -8.69 12.91 23.42
N THR A 634 -9.05 14.06 22.86
CA THR A 634 -10.29 14.21 22.07
C THR A 634 -10.29 13.29 20.85
N ILE A 635 -9.20 13.23 20.09
CA ILE A 635 -9.06 12.33 18.93
C ILE A 635 -9.13 10.87 19.38
N MET A 636 -8.43 10.50 20.46
CA MET A 636 -8.50 9.13 21.01
C MET A 636 -9.93 8.73 21.38
N ALA A 637 -10.68 9.60 22.06
CA ALA A 637 -12.08 9.38 22.35
C ALA A 637 -12.91 9.15 21.06
N GLN A 638 -12.70 10.00 20.03
CA GLN A 638 -13.45 9.96 18.77
C GLN A 638 -12.99 8.89 17.77
N ILE A 639 -11.97 8.11 18.07
CA ILE A 639 -11.71 6.83 17.37
C ILE A 639 -12.26 5.61 18.11
N GLY A 640 -12.88 5.81 19.30
CA GLY A 640 -13.40 4.75 20.16
C GLY A 640 -12.35 4.17 21.12
N SER A 641 -11.18 4.80 21.24
CA SER A 641 -10.13 4.42 22.20
C SER A 641 -10.47 4.85 23.62
N PHE A 642 -9.90 4.12 24.59
CA PHE A 642 -9.76 4.62 25.96
C PHE A 642 -8.63 5.65 26.00
N VAL A 643 -8.61 6.50 27.04
CA VAL A 643 -7.75 7.68 27.12
C VAL A 643 -6.87 7.65 28.39
N PRO A 644 -5.64 8.22 28.34
CA PRO A 644 -4.75 8.36 29.48
C PRO A 644 -5.23 9.47 30.43
N ALA A 645 -6.22 9.17 31.24
CA ALA A 645 -6.76 10.07 32.25
C ALA A 645 -7.32 9.26 33.42
N LYS A 646 -7.66 9.92 34.52
CA LYS A 646 -8.48 9.33 35.59
C LYS A 646 -9.95 9.30 35.22
N ALA A 647 -10.43 10.37 34.58
CA ALA A 647 -11.77 10.45 34.00
C ALA A 647 -11.76 11.43 32.83
N MET A 648 -12.63 11.21 31.85
CA MET A 648 -12.89 12.14 30.74
C MET A 648 -14.36 12.17 30.39
N THR A 649 -14.92 13.38 30.26
CA THR A 649 -16.26 13.63 29.73
C THR A 649 -16.13 14.51 28.49
N LEU A 650 -16.76 14.08 27.38
CA LEU A 650 -16.66 14.73 26.08
C LEU A 650 -18.05 14.99 25.50
N GLY A 651 -18.37 16.26 25.24
CA GLY A 651 -19.47 16.70 24.41
C GLY A 651 -19.20 16.53 22.92
N PRO A 652 -20.13 17.00 22.05
CA PRO A 652 -19.93 16.92 20.60
C PRO A 652 -18.82 17.90 20.18
N VAL A 653 -17.75 17.34 19.60
CA VAL A 653 -16.69 18.10 18.94
C VAL A 653 -16.71 17.76 17.45
N ASP A 654 -16.90 18.78 16.62
CA ASP A 654 -16.99 18.64 15.15
C ASP A 654 -15.69 19.00 14.44
N ARG A 655 -14.86 19.86 15.05
CA ARG A 655 -13.60 20.33 14.48
C ARG A 655 -12.56 20.54 15.56
N ILE A 656 -11.30 20.27 15.24
CA ILE A 656 -10.16 20.71 16.05
C ILE A 656 -9.28 21.58 15.18
N PHE A 657 -8.96 22.77 15.68
CA PHE A 657 -7.98 23.64 15.09
C PHE A 657 -6.81 23.86 16.05
N THR A 658 -5.61 23.83 15.50
CA THR A 658 -4.42 24.13 16.28
C THR A 658 -3.61 25.25 15.61
N ARG A 659 -3.18 26.21 16.41
CA ARG A 659 -2.09 27.13 16.10
C ARG A 659 -1.04 26.95 17.17
N ILE A 660 -0.11 26.01 16.97
CA ILE A 660 0.97 25.70 17.89
C ILE A 660 2.27 25.98 17.15
N GLY A 661 3.14 26.80 17.74
CA GLY A 661 4.33 27.40 17.12
C GLY A 661 5.02 26.48 16.13
N ALA A 662 5.00 26.84 14.85
CA ALA A 662 5.77 26.20 13.82
C ALA A 662 7.22 26.66 13.97
N GLY A 663 8.17 25.71 13.95
CA GLY A 663 9.56 26.07 13.65
C GLY A 663 9.62 26.74 12.28
N ASP A 664 10.53 27.69 12.11
CA ASP A 664 10.76 28.42 10.87
C ASP A 664 10.89 27.44 9.70
N ASP A 665 9.86 27.35 8.87
CA ASP A 665 9.94 26.59 7.61
C ASP A 665 10.60 27.47 6.54
N LEU A 666 11.92 27.52 6.60
CA LEU A 666 12.76 28.31 5.67
C LEU A 666 12.59 27.84 4.21
N SER A 667 11.99 26.66 3.98
CA SER A 667 11.84 26.09 2.65
C SER A 667 10.72 26.71 1.82
N SER A 668 9.70 27.30 2.48
CA SER A 668 8.53 27.89 1.81
C SER A 668 8.74 29.32 1.33
N GLY A 669 9.81 30.02 1.80
CA GLY A 669 10.07 31.42 1.46
C GLY A 669 9.00 32.43 1.91
N GLN A 670 7.99 31.97 2.67
CA GLN A 670 6.90 32.80 3.16
C GLN A 670 7.23 33.35 4.55
N SER A 671 6.75 34.59 4.84
CA SER A 671 6.90 35.16 6.16
C SER A 671 6.17 34.34 7.21
N THR A 672 6.84 34.01 8.32
CA THR A 672 6.24 33.34 9.48
C THR A 672 5.00 34.08 9.99
N PHE A 673 5.00 35.40 9.97
CA PHE A 673 3.85 36.22 10.35
C PHE A 673 2.66 36.04 9.37
N TYR A 674 2.91 35.95 8.06
CA TYR A 674 1.86 35.69 7.06
C TYR A 674 1.21 34.33 7.29
N MET A 675 2.00 33.30 7.50
CA MET A 675 1.49 31.93 7.77
C MET A 675 0.66 31.92 9.06
N GLU A 676 1.15 32.60 10.10
CA GLU A 676 0.43 32.72 11.37
C GLU A 676 -0.94 33.42 11.20
N MET A 677 -1.00 34.52 10.47
CA MET A 677 -2.24 35.21 10.20
C MET A 677 -3.20 34.43 9.29
N ALA A 678 -2.68 33.70 8.35
CA ALA A 678 -3.49 32.82 7.49
C ALA A 678 -4.14 31.67 8.29
N GLU A 679 -3.40 31.04 9.20
CA GLU A 679 -3.93 30.01 10.11
C GLU A 679 -4.98 30.63 11.07
N ALA A 680 -4.70 31.76 11.66
CA ALA A 680 -5.65 32.46 12.53
C ALA A 680 -6.94 32.85 11.78
N ALA A 681 -6.82 33.35 10.57
CA ALA A 681 -7.97 33.70 9.72
C ALA A 681 -8.79 32.43 9.34
N ASN A 682 -8.13 31.30 9.09
CA ASN A 682 -8.81 30.03 8.84
C ASN A 682 -9.61 29.58 10.07
N ILE A 683 -9.03 29.64 11.25
CA ILE A 683 -9.71 29.32 12.52
C ILE A 683 -10.95 30.21 12.70
N LEU A 684 -10.78 31.55 12.58
CA LEU A 684 -11.87 32.52 12.82
C LEU A 684 -13.04 32.36 11.84
N ARG A 685 -12.77 31.99 10.59
CA ARG A 685 -13.82 31.81 9.57
C ARG A 685 -14.55 30.47 9.69
N ARG A 686 -13.85 29.39 10.11
CA ARG A 686 -14.35 28.01 10.00
C ARG A 686 -14.71 27.37 11.34
N SER A 687 -14.41 28.01 12.46
CA SER A 687 -14.81 27.52 13.77
C SER A 687 -16.32 27.57 13.95
N THR A 688 -16.87 26.55 14.60
CA THR A 688 -18.25 26.43 15.02
C THR A 688 -18.35 26.52 16.56
N HIS A 689 -19.54 26.55 17.10
CA HIS A 689 -19.75 26.48 18.55
C HIS A 689 -19.31 25.12 19.18
N ARG A 690 -19.03 24.11 18.35
CA ARG A 690 -18.55 22.77 18.76
C ARG A 690 -17.08 22.54 18.45
N SER A 691 -16.36 23.60 18.03
CA SER A 691 -14.95 23.46 17.67
C SER A 691 -14.04 23.56 18.89
N LEU A 692 -13.06 22.67 18.98
CA LEU A 692 -11.95 22.80 19.95
C LEU A 692 -10.81 23.59 19.32
N LEU A 693 -10.49 24.75 19.91
CA LEU A 693 -9.44 25.64 19.44
C LEU A 693 -8.23 25.60 20.39
N LEU A 694 -7.07 25.25 19.87
CA LEU A 694 -5.81 25.11 20.60
C LEU A 694 -4.80 26.11 20.03
N ILE A 695 -4.76 27.31 20.61
CA ILE A 695 -3.98 28.43 20.09
C ILE A 695 -2.79 28.71 21.01
N ASP A 696 -1.59 28.65 20.46
CA ASP A 696 -0.32 28.91 21.15
C ASP A 696 0.42 30.09 20.51
N GLU A 697 0.86 31.04 21.31
CA GLU A 697 1.81 32.12 20.97
C GLU A 697 1.41 32.97 19.73
N VAL A 698 0.18 33.48 19.67
CA VAL A 698 -0.27 34.35 18.55
C VAL A 698 0.35 35.74 18.63
N GLY A 699 0.74 36.31 17.48
CA GLY A 699 1.31 37.64 17.35
C GLY A 699 2.82 37.71 17.55
N ARG A 700 3.53 36.59 17.46
CA ARG A 700 4.98 36.51 17.70
C ARG A 700 5.83 37.04 16.54
N GLY A 701 5.29 37.03 15.31
CA GLY A 701 5.99 37.44 14.08
C GLY A 701 6.00 38.94 13.83
N THR A 702 5.54 39.81 14.77
CA THR A 702 5.43 41.27 14.61
C THR A 702 5.88 41.99 15.86
N GLY A 703 5.74 43.35 15.88
CA GLY A 703 6.05 44.19 17.05
C GLY A 703 5.19 43.81 18.25
N THR A 704 5.74 43.96 19.47
CA THR A 704 5.07 43.49 20.71
C THR A 704 3.67 44.09 20.90
N LEU A 705 3.48 45.35 20.58
CA LEU A 705 2.17 46.01 20.73
C LEU A 705 1.19 45.56 19.65
N ASP A 706 1.65 45.40 18.41
CA ASP A 706 0.82 44.94 17.32
C ASP A 706 0.40 43.46 17.54
N GLY A 707 1.33 42.63 17.99
CA GLY A 707 1.06 41.24 18.33
C GLY A 707 0.05 41.09 19.46
N LEU A 708 0.18 41.89 20.52
CA LEU A 708 -0.77 41.94 21.63
C LEU A 708 -2.17 42.38 21.16
N SER A 709 -2.24 43.42 20.32
CA SER A 709 -3.51 43.93 19.80
C SER A 709 -4.23 42.89 18.94
N ILE A 710 -3.50 42.16 18.09
CA ILE A 710 -4.04 41.09 17.27
C ILE A 710 -4.52 39.93 18.15
N ALA A 711 -3.73 39.50 19.11
CA ALA A 711 -4.09 38.41 20.02
C ALA A 711 -5.34 38.74 20.82
N GLN A 712 -5.42 39.97 21.35
CA GLN A 712 -6.59 40.47 22.07
C GLN A 712 -7.85 40.49 21.17
N ALA A 713 -7.74 41.02 19.95
CA ALA A 713 -8.86 41.07 19.01
C ALA A 713 -9.38 39.67 18.64
N ILE A 714 -8.48 38.67 18.47
CA ILE A 714 -8.85 37.26 18.24
C ILE A 714 -9.61 36.72 19.45
N CYS A 715 -9.11 36.94 20.67
CA CYS A 715 -9.76 36.47 21.89
C CYS A 715 -11.15 37.08 22.05
N GLU A 716 -11.28 38.41 21.86
CA GLU A 716 -12.56 39.13 21.96
C GLU A 716 -13.56 38.66 20.89
N PHE A 717 -13.09 38.41 19.66
CA PHE A 717 -13.93 37.86 18.59
C PHE A 717 -14.46 36.47 18.94
N LEU A 718 -13.60 35.56 19.41
CA LEU A 718 -13.99 34.19 19.79
C LEU A 718 -14.96 34.20 20.99
N LEU A 719 -14.75 35.03 21.97
CA LEU A 719 -15.65 35.21 23.12
C LEU A 719 -16.99 35.83 22.72
N GLY A 720 -17.00 36.71 21.70
CA GLY A 720 -18.19 37.39 21.21
C GLY A 720 -19.08 36.59 20.26
N GLN A 721 -18.66 35.44 19.80
CA GLN A 721 -19.44 34.57 18.83
C GLN A 721 -20.77 34.06 19.41
N GLU A 722 -20.98 34.08 20.72
CA GLU A 722 -22.27 33.76 21.37
C GLU A 722 -23.46 34.52 20.82
N ARG A 723 -23.26 35.73 20.27
CA ARG A 723 -24.33 36.57 19.74
C ARG A 723 -24.71 36.29 18.29
N ARG A 724 -24.06 35.31 17.61
CA ARG A 724 -24.24 35.05 16.18
C ARG A 724 -24.81 33.66 15.85
N SER A 725 -25.18 32.82 16.82
CA SER A 725 -25.95 31.62 16.55
C SER A 725 -27.46 31.96 16.51
N PRO A 726 -28.20 31.52 15.45
CA PRO A 726 -29.64 31.59 15.46
C PRO A 726 -30.23 30.60 16.47
#